data_771b9f88a6b88c007511fff50a07b58d
#
_entry.id   771b9f88a6b88c007511fff50a07b58d
#
_cell.length_a   1.000
_cell.length_b   1.000
_cell.length_c   1.000
_cell.angle_alpha   90.00
_cell.angle_beta   90.00
_cell.angle_gamma   90.00
#
_symmetry.space_group_name_H-M   'P 1'
#
loop_
_entity.id
_entity.type
_entity.pdbx_description
1 polymer ?
#
loop_
_entity_poly.entity_id
_entity_poly.type
_entity_poly.pdbx_seq_one_letter_code
_entity_poly.pdbx_strand_id
1 'polypeptide(L)'
;MAVKTFSKPTHIRKSQINYKRKNNGLVILKVAEAQSKDVGRAIARVDPEFFSKIQANTGDVIKLKVFAQGGSALNKPVTHRSTKEKLKDKETVVKLMPTYPEDRGKGIIQIDGITRENLKIGLDEKVEIQKIICEEARALVLSPLGTSTSFREEDSQYLAEILDGMPVIKGSKIRVALFGTRSQDFLVEDTNPAKAVLIKSFTSIKVRGMAKEKQGIGMAYEDIGGLGKEIRRIREMIELPLKYPELFERLGIDPPKGVLLHGPPGCGKTLIARAVANETDAYFTHISGPEIMGKFYGESEGRLREIFEEARANTPAILFIDEIDAIAPKREDMGGEKQVERRVVAQLLALMDGLKSRGQLIVIGATNIPNTLDPALRRPGRFDREITIGIPDRNSRRAILEIHTRGMPLSEDVDLDKLAEITHGFVGADLEALCREAAMSTLREIMPEIEFSAKGGSASGGENVYIPYDKLRKIEVNSGHFREALKEVEPSALREVFSEIPNVKWEDVGGLENIKQTLREVIEWPLKYSEELGHVRLKPSKGIMLYGLPGCGKTLLAKAVATELGVNFISIKGPELLSKYIGESEKGIREVFKKAKMASPCIVFFDEIDSLTPKRGAGADSHVTERVVSQFLVELDGIEELKGVVVLGATNRLDMVEPALLRAGRFDFLLEVPKPSEECRCAIFKIHTKDKPMDRALDLRKFAKLTEGLTGADIELICKKAAMSAVRENFVHQDNNFKITEKHFEEAINPIRN
;
A
#
# COMPACT_ATOMS: atom_id res chain seq x y z
N MET A 1 -49.94 -24.51 33.01
CA MET A 1 -48.98 -24.64 34.13
C MET A 1 -47.64 -24.17 33.69
N ALA A 2 -47.12 -23.19 34.44
CA ALA A 2 -45.73 -22.66 34.47
C ALA A 2 -45.06 -22.16 33.18
N VAL A 3 -45.27 -20.89 32.91
CA VAL A 3 -44.46 -20.02 32.08
C VAL A 3 -43.10 -19.78 32.80
N LYS A 4 -41.97 -20.17 32.22
CA LYS A 4 -40.64 -19.75 32.66
C LYS A 4 -40.19 -18.55 31.83
N THR A 5 -40.17 -17.41 32.49
CA THR A 5 -39.64 -16.14 32.07
C THR A 5 -38.12 -16.25 31.86
N PHE A 6 -37.64 -15.91 30.64
CA PHE A 6 -36.22 -15.71 30.35
C PHE A 6 -35.77 -14.35 30.90
N SER A 7 -34.78 -14.41 31.78
CA SER A 7 -34.12 -13.27 32.38
C SER A 7 -33.20 -12.55 31.36
N LYS A 8 -33.16 -11.23 31.51
CA LYS A 8 -32.34 -10.27 30.75
C LYS A 8 -30.83 -10.61 30.81
N PRO A 9 -30.08 -10.25 29.77
CA PRO A 9 -28.62 -10.46 29.77
C PRO A 9 -27.94 -9.55 30.79
N THR A 10 -27.09 -10.15 31.57
CA THR A 10 -26.25 -9.58 32.62
C THR A 10 -25.29 -8.53 32.07
N HIS A 11 -25.32 -7.35 32.70
CA HIS A 11 -24.34 -6.28 32.57
C HIS A 11 -22.92 -6.80 32.67
N ILE A 12 -22.12 -6.55 31.63
CA ILE A 12 -20.65 -6.63 31.69
C ILE A 12 -20.21 -5.57 32.69
N ARG A 13 -19.69 -6.04 33.84
CA ARG A 13 -19.08 -5.19 34.87
C ARG A 13 -17.91 -4.45 34.23
N LYS A 14 -18.04 -3.12 34.09
CA LYS A 14 -16.91 -2.20 33.94
C LYS A 14 -15.99 -2.45 35.13
N SER A 15 -14.83 -3.02 34.88
CA SER A 15 -13.75 -3.10 35.86
C SER A 15 -13.31 -1.65 36.18
N GLN A 16 -13.86 -1.11 37.25
CA GLN A 16 -13.35 0.11 37.85
C GLN A 16 -11.95 -0.20 38.39
N ILE A 17 -10.95 0.24 37.65
CA ILE A 17 -9.57 0.29 38.16
C ILE A 17 -9.57 1.42 39.20
N ASN A 18 -9.60 1.01 40.48
CA ASN A 18 -9.46 1.92 41.62
C ASN A 18 -8.06 2.54 41.64
N TYR A 19 -7.93 3.74 41.10
CA TYR A 19 -6.77 4.61 41.31
C TYR A 19 -6.81 5.19 42.70
N LYS A 20 -6.06 4.61 43.65
CA LYS A 20 -5.75 5.24 44.94
C LYS A 20 -5.03 6.57 44.69
N ARG A 21 -5.67 7.68 45.04
CA ARG A 21 -5.07 9.03 45.10
C ARG A 21 -3.85 9.01 46.02
N LYS A 22 -2.68 9.27 45.47
CA LYS A 22 -1.58 10.00 46.13
C LYS A 22 -0.68 10.60 45.02
N ASN A 23 -0.51 11.90 45.10
CA ASN A 23 0.43 12.84 44.46
C ASN A 23 -0.02 13.51 43.14
N ASN A 24 -0.15 14.84 43.31
CA ASN A 24 0.03 15.94 42.35
C ASN A 24 0.33 15.56 40.88
N GLY A 25 -0.69 15.65 40.01
CA GLY A 25 -0.48 15.89 38.58
C GLY A 25 0.17 14.76 37.75
N LEU A 26 0.37 13.58 38.32
CA LEU A 26 1.01 12.46 37.68
C LEU A 26 -0.03 11.54 37.06
N VAL A 27 0.05 11.33 35.74
CA VAL A 27 -0.84 10.45 34.97
C VAL A 27 0.00 9.38 34.29
N ILE A 28 -0.45 8.13 34.36
CA ILE A 28 0.22 6.98 33.70
C ILE A 28 -0.69 6.55 32.56
N LEU A 29 -0.14 6.54 31.34
CA LEU A 29 -0.84 6.12 30.13
C LEU A 29 -0.06 5.01 29.40
N LYS A 30 -0.77 4.26 28.56
CA LYS A 30 -0.22 3.20 27.71
C LYS A 30 0.23 3.81 26.38
N VAL A 31 1.43 3.47 25.92
CA VAL A 31 1.99 3.96 24.66
C VAL A 31 1.29 3.32 23.47
N ALA A 32 0.90 4.14 22.51
CA ALA A 32 0.34 3.74 21.22
C ALA A 32 1.08 4.42 20.07
N GLU A 33 0.89 3.93 18.86
CA GLU A 33 1.47 4.49 17.64
C GLU A 33 0.96 5.92 17.37
N ALA A 34 1.86 6.79 16.91
CA ALA A 34 1.50 8.12 16.44
C ALA A 34 0.88 8.04 15.04
N GLN A 35 0.18 9.08 14.64
CA GLN A 35 -0.23 9.23 13.25
C GLN A 35 0.94 9.70 12.38
N SER A 36 0.97 9.27 11.11
CA SER A 36 2.03 9.57 10.15
C SER A 36 2.39 11.05 10.08
N LYS A 37 1.41 11.94 10.18
CA LYS A 37 1.60 13.40 10.15
C LYS A 37 2.26 14.01 11.40
N ASP A 38 2.27 13.29 12.52
CA ASP A 38 2.85 13.78 13.79
C ASP A 38 4.31 13.35 13.97
N VAL A 39 4.78 12.41 13.14
CA VAL A 39 6.15 11.86 13.21
C VAL A 39 7.20 12.94 12.98
N GLY A 40 8.22 12.96 13.82
CA GLY A 40 9.33 13.92 13.76
C GLY A 40 9.01 15.32 14.28
N ARG A 41 7.80 15.57 14.81
CA ARG A 41 7.38 16.88 15.33
C ARG A 41 7.41 16.98 16.85
N ALA A 42 7.89 15.94 17.54
CA ALA A 42 7.87 15.84 19.01
C ALA A 42 6.47 16.14 19.60
N ILE A 43 5.43 15.50 19.05
CA ILE A 43 4.03 15.65 19.47
C ILE A 43 3.59 14.38 20.19
N ALA A 44 2.87 14.57 21.31
CA ALA A 44 2.14 13.49 21.97
C ALA A 44 0.64 13.80 21.96
N ARG A 45 -0.18 12.87 21.49
CA ARG A 45 -1.64 12.99 21.54
C ARG A 45 -2.20 12.22 22.72
N VAL A 46 -2.98 12.92 23.53
CA VAL A 46 -3.58 12.41 24.76
C VAL A 46 -5.06 12.81 24.78
N ASP A 47 -5.88 11.95 25.40
CA ASP A 47 -7.30 12.25 25.57
C ASP A 47 -7.48 13.54 26.41
N PRO A 48 -8.32 14.48 25.94
CA PRO A 48 -8.62 15.72 26.67
C PRO A 48 -9.05 15.54 28.13
N GLU A 49 -9.63 14.40 28.52
CA GLU A 49 -9.96 14.09 29.90
C GLU A 49 -8.76 14.14 30.85
N PHE A 50 -7.56 13.84 30.33
CA PHE A 50 -6.34 13.87 31.15
C PHE A 50 -5.72 15.27 31.25
N PHE A 51 -6.10 16.22 30.41
CA PHE A 51 -5.55 17.58 30.42
C PHE A 51 -5.79 18.28 31.75
N SER A 52 -7.00 18.16 32.30
CA SER A 52 -7.34 18.70 33.61
C SER A 52 -6.56 18.02 34.75
N LYS A 53 -6.25 16.74 34.62
CA LYS A 53 -5.50 15.98 35.64
C LYS A 53 -4.03 16.38 35.72
N ILE A 54 -3.42 16.71 34.55
CA ILE A 54 -2.04 17.20 34.48
C ILE A 54 -1.92 18.73 34.49
N GLN A 55 -3.06 19.45 34.61
CA GLN A 55 -3.13 20.89 34.55
C GLN A 55 -2.47 21.51 33.33
N ALA A 56 -2.67 20.90 32.15
CA ALA A 56 -2.07 21.33 30.90
C ALA A 56 -3.15 21.67 29.86
N ASN A 57 -2.80 22.60 28.96
CA ASN A 57 -3.60 22.98 27.81
C ASN A 57 -3.01 22.42 26.50
N THR A 58 -3.80 22.45 25.44
CA THR A 58 -3.30 22.12 24.09
C THR A 58 -2.11 23.00 23.73
N GLY A 59 -1.01 22.38 23.30
CA GLY A 59 0.22 23.06 22.94
C GLY A 59 1.25 23.20 24.07
N ASP A 60 0.89 22.89 25.32
CA ASP A 60 1.83 22.87 26.45
C ASP A 60 2.86 21.76 26.26
N VAL A 61 4.05 21.94 26.85
CA VAL A 61 5.09 20.91 26.83
C VAL A 61 4.94 19.99 28.04
N ILE A 62 4.99 18.70 27.77
CA ILE A 62 4.96 17.64 28.76
C ILE A 62 6.25 16.85 28.75
N LYS A 63 6.65 16.43 29.93
CA LYS A 63 7.77 15.53 30.17
C LYS A 63 7.24 14.09 30.24
N LEU A 64 7.86 13.20 29.51
CA LEU A 64 7.59 11.77 29.54
C LEU A 64 8.71 11.05 30.26
N LYS A 65 8.34 10.13 31.14
CA LYS A 65 9.26 9.26 31.87
C LYS A 65 8.76 7.82 31.85
N VAL A 66 9.66 6.86 31.77
CA VAL A 66 9.30 5.44 31.79
C VAL A 66 8.74 5.07 33.16
N PHE A 67 7.54 4.46 33.18
CA PHE A 67 6.95 3.95 34.42
C PHE A 67 7.48 2.58 34.76
N ALA A 68 8.43 2.51 35.73
CA ALA A 68 8.91 1.26 36.27
C ALA A 68 7.94 0.73 37.31
N GLN A 69 7.19 -0.37 37.04
CA GLN A 69 6.44 -1.05 38.08
C GLN A 69 7.42 -1.63 39.13
N GLY A 70 7.42 -1.02 40.30
CA GLY A 70 8.05 -1.64 41.46
C GLY A 70 7.25 -2.84 41.91
N GLY A 71 7.78 -4.06 41.71
CA GLY A 71 7.20 -5.24 42.33
C GLY A 71 6.92 -6.40 41.37
N SER A 72 7.92 -7.17 41.05
CA SER A 72 8.05 -8.63 41.18
C SER A 72 9.43 -9.07 40.67
N ALA A 73 10.40 -8.97 41.57
CA ALA A 73 11.66 -9.63 41.41
C ALA A 73 11.46 -11.11 41.78
N LEU A 74 11.10 -11.93 40.80
CA LEU A 74 11.26 -13.39 40.89
C LEU A 74 12.03 -13.81 39.65
N ASN A 75 13.32 -14.12 39.92
CA ASN A 75 14.25 -14.95 39.14
C ASN A 75 14.43 -14.57 37.64
N LYS A 76 15.29 -13.58 37.38
CA LYS A 76 16.09 -13.55 36.13
C LYS A 76 17.56 -13.83 36.46
N PRO A 77 18.24 -14.71 35.71
CA PRO A 77 19.67 -14.94 35.93
C PRO A 77 20.46 -13.65 35.61
N VAL A 78 21.38 -13.36 36.50
CA VAL A 78 22.22 -12.20 36.58
C VAL A 78 23.27 -12.24 35.48
N THR A 79 23.04 -11.56 34.36
CA THR A 79 24.12 -11.12 33.45
C THR A 79 23.76 -9.82 32.80
N HIS A 80 23.73 -8.72 33.48
CA HIS A 80 23.77 -7.32 33.09
C HIS A 80 23.09 -6.44 34.15
N ARG A 81 23.68 -6.40 35.34
CA ARG A 81 23.25 -5.44 36.38
C ARG A 81 23.52 -3.98 36.06
N SER A 82 24.38 -3.70 35.07
CA SER A 82 24.75 -2.30 34.74
C SER A 82 23.73 -1.58 33.84
N THR A 83 22.85 -2.31 33.13
CA THR A 83 21.92 -1.73 32.16
C THR A 83 20.60 -1.27 32.81
N LYS A 84 20.11 -1.94 33.84
CA LYS A 84 18.83 -1.60 34.49
C LYS A 84 18.86 -0.33 35.35
N GLU A 85 20.01 0.02 35.92
CA GLU A 85 20.15 1.29 36.65
C GLU A 85 20.21 2.51 35.75
N LYS A 86 20.75 2.37 34.53
CA LYS A 86 20.79 3.45 33.51
C LYS A 86 19.46 3.69 32.79
N LEU A 87 18.50 2.76 32.85
CA LEU A 87 17.17 2.90 32.21
C LEU A 87 16.17 3.71 33.06
N LYS A 88 16.40 3.88 34.35
CA LYS A 88 15.47 4.59 35.26
C LYS A 88 15.42 6.11 35.05
N ASP A 89 16.38 6.70 34.34
CA ASP A 89 16.52 8.16 34.22
C ASP A 89 16.32 8.70 32.79
N LYS A 90 15.83 7.88 31.86
CA LYS A 90 15.53 8.39 30.51
C LYS A 90 14.22 9.15 30.51
N GLU A 91 14.30 10.40 30.11
CA GLU A 91 13.18 11.33 30.01
C GLU A 91 13.27 12.05 28.66
N THR A 92 12.14 12.39 28.09
CA THR A 92 12.03 13.22 26.90
C THR A 92 10.90 14.21 27.04
N VAL A 93 10.87 15.20 26.17
CA VAL A 93 9.88 16.27 26.17
C VAL A 93 9.16 16.32 24.84
N VAL A 94 7.84 16.53 24.89
CA VAL A 94 6.97 16.57 23.71
C VAL A 94 5.86 17.60 23.90
N LYS A 95 5.29 18.06 22.81
CA LYS A 95 4.15 18.98 22.78
C LYS A 95 2.85 18.21 22.92
N LEU A 96 2.00 18.65 23.84
CA LEU A 96 0.70 18.01 24.11
C LEU A 96 -0.35 18.44 23.09
N MET A 97 -0.98 17.47 22.44
CA MET A 97 -2.09 17.68 21.51
C MET A 97 -3.27 16.76 21.85
N PRO A 98 -4.52 17.14 21.53
CA PRO A 98 -5.67 16.29 21.75
C PRO A 98 -5.66 15.09 20.80
N THR A 99 -6.09 13.93 21.31
CA THR A 99 -6.31 12.75 20.48
C THR A 99 -7.56 12.89 19.61
N TYR A 100 -7.61 12.14 18.53
CA TYR A 100 -8.77 12.12 17.63
C TYR A 100 -10.01 11.46 18.28
N PRO A 101 -11.22 11.78 17.80
CA PRO A 101 -12.46 11.25 18.38
C PRO A 101 -12.50 9.72 18.51
N GLU A 102 -11.94 9.01 17.55
CA GLU A 102 -11.90 7.55 17.48
C GLU A 102 -11.08 6.87 18.57
N ASP A 103 -10.10 7.59 19.13
CA ASP A 103 -9.18 7.08 20.15
C ASP A 103 -9.47 7.57 21.56
N ARG A 104 -10.53 8.36 21.76
CA ARG A 104 -10.94 8.86 23.07
C ARG A 104 -11.43 7.72 23.98
N GLY A 105 -11.16 7.84 25.26
CA GLY A 105 -11.57 6.87 26.28
C GLY A 105 -10.70 5.61 26.35
N LYS A 106 -9.69 5.44 25.47
CA LYS A 106 -8.81 4.26 25.46
C LYS A 106 -7.69 4.31 26.51
N GLY A 107 -7.43 5.45 27.13
CA GLY A 107 -6.36 5.63 28.13
C GLY A 107 -4.95 5.46 27.57
N ILE A 108 -4.74 5.88 26.32
CA ILE A 108 -3.49 5.78 25.57
C ILE A 108 -2.83 7.16 25.39
N ILE A 109 -1.53 7.13 25.13
CA ILE A 109 -0.74 8.25 24.61
C ILE A 109 -0.12 7.83 23.29
N GLN A 110 -0.36 8.62 22.24
CA GLN A 110 0.19 8.37 20.91
C GLN A 110 1.48 9.18 20.76
N ILE A 111 2.61 8.49 20.61
CA ILE A 111 3.95 9.08 20.42
C ILE A 111 4.68 8.35 19.31
N ASP A 112 5.49 9.09 18.55
CA ASP A 112 6.23 8.57 17.42
C ASP A 112 7.42 7.67 17.80
N GLY A 113 7.95 6.93 16.84
CA GLY A 113 9.07 6.02 17.02
C GLY A 113 10.32 6.72 17.54
N ILE A 114 10.55 7.98 17.14
CA ILE A 114 11.69 8.78 17.60
C ILE A 114 11.58 9.07 19.09
N THR A 115 10.41 9.47 19.56
CA THR A 115 10.13 9.70 20.98
C THR A 115 10.24 8.40 21.78
N ARG A 116 9.76 7.26 21.21
CA ARG A 116 9.92 5.94 21.85
C ARG A 116 11.38 5.53 21.96
N GLU A 117 12.17 5.75 20.90
CA GLU A 117 13.61 5.47 20.91
C GLU A 117 14.37 6.31 21.94
N ASN A 118 14.03 7.61 22.07
CA ASN A 118 14.60 8.50 23.08
C ASN A 118 14.31 8.00 24.50
N LEU A 119 13.13 7.44 24.76
CA LEU A 119 12.76 6.84 26.04
C LEU A 119 13.23 5.39 26.20
N LYS A 120 13.62 4.71 25.13
CA LYS A 120 13.88 3.25 25.03
C LYS A 120 12.69 2.43 25.53
N ILE A 121 11.52 2.74 25.01
CA ILE A 121 10.26 2.06 25.30
C ILE A 121 9.61 1.55 24.01
N GLY A 122 8.91 0.42 24.13
CA GLY A 122 8.11 -0.15 23.05
C GLY A 122 6.64 0.30 23.11
N LEU A 123 5.88 -0.11 22.13
CA LEU A 123 4.43 0.01 22.14
C LEU A 123 3.85 -0.84 23.29
N ASP A 124 2.66 -0.43 23.76
CA ASP A 124 1.94 -1.06 24.87
C ASP A 124 2.59 -0.90 26.25
N GLU A 125 3.77 -0.30 26.35
CA GLU A 125 4.40 0.04 27.64
C GLU A 125 3.76 1.27 28.29
N LYS A 126 4.06 1.51 29.56
CA LYS A 126 3.47 2.60 30.35
C LYS A 126 4.45 3.73 30.56
N VAL A 127 3.96 4.94 30.32
CA VAL A 127 4.70 6.19 30.57
C VAL A 127 3.98 7.06 31.59
N GLU A 128 4.77 7.75 32.38
CA GLU A 128 4.36 8.78 33.30
C GLU A 128 4.46 10.13 32.62
N ILE A 129 3.42 10.95 32.77
CA ILE A 129 3.29 12.25 32.12
C ILE A 129 3.26 13.35 33.20
N GLN A 130 4.06 14.39 33.00
CA GLN A 130 4.08 15.57 33.85
C GLN A 130 4.19 16.85 33.01
N LYS A 131 3.41 17.88 33.32
CA LYS A 131 3.59 19.19 32.68
C LYS A 131 4.91 19.82 33.16
N ILE A 132 5.63 20.42 32.21
CA ILE A 132 6.82 21.23 32.50
C ILE A 132 6.72 22.57 31.78
N ILE A 133 7.39 23.57 32.35
CA ILE A 133 7.58 24.87 31.71
C ILE A 133 8.95 24.83 31.03
N CYS A 134 8.97 25.01 29.72
CA CYS A 134 10.19 25.10 28.93
C CYS A 134 10.56 26.58 28.72
N GLU A 135 11.83 26.87 28.90
CA GLU A 135 12.41 28.18 28.52
C GLU A 135 12.74 28.14 26.99
N GLU A 136 12.80 29.30 26.37
CA GLU A 136 13.22 29.42 24.98
C GLU A 136 14.73 29.16 24.85
N ALA A 137 15.11 28.36 23.83
CA ALA A 137 16.52 28.05 23.58
C ALA A 137 17.27 29.27 23.04
N ARG A 138 18.38 29.65 23.71
CA ARG A 138 19.30 30.66 23.20
C ARG A 138 20.32 30.06 22.24
N ALA A 139 20.85 28.91 22.59
CA ALA A 139 21.80 28.16 21.72
C ALA A 139 21.58 26.67 21.87
N LEU A 140 21.81 25.96 20.76
CA LEU A 140 21.69 24.52 20.63
C LEU A 140 22.89 23.96 19.89
N VAL A 141 23.42 22.82 20.34
CA VAL A 141 24.50 22.12 19.68
C VAL A 141 23.96 20.79 19.16
N LEU A 142 24.01 20.60 17.85
CA LEU A 142 23.56 19.39 17.16
C LEU A 142 24.75 18.65 16.57
N SER A 143 24.71 17.32 16.61
CA SER A 143 25.66 16.45 15.92
C SER A 143 24.92 15.50 14.99
N PRO A 144 25.27 15.45 13.70
CA PRO A 144 24.61 14.55 12.75
C PRO A 144 24.90 13.07 13.08
N LEU A 145 23.89 12.23 12.93
CA LEU A 145 23.97 10.78 13.06
C LEU A 145 24.02 10.18 11.64
N GLY A 146 24.95 9.25 11.38
CA GLY A 146 25.10 8.60 10.08
C GLY A 146 26.06 9.32 9.14
N THR A 147 25.78 9.35 7.84
CA THR A 147 26.65 9.97 6.81
C THR A 147 26.72 11.48 6.94
N SER A 148 27.94 12.02 6.96
CA SER A 148 28.16 13.46 7.09
C SER A 148 27.81 14.23 5.83
N THR A 149 26.78 15.06 5.90
CA THR A 149 26.66 16.25 5.08
C THR A 149 27.46 17.36 5.74
N SER A 150 28.31 18.06 4.99
CA SER A 150 29.01 19.25 5.51
C SER A 150 27.99 20.40 5.68
N PHE A 151 27.65 20.70 6.91
CA PHE A 151 26.81 21.87 7.25
C PHE A 151 27.70 23.11 7.37
N ARG A 152 27.26 24.21 6.77
CA ARG A 152 27.90 25.54 6.91
C ARG A 152 27.21 26.33 8.03
N GLU A 153 27.86 27.37 8.52
CA GLU A 153 27.28 28.23 9.55
C GLU A 153 25.96 28.90 9.11
N GLU A 154 25.82 29.15 7.80
CA GLU A 154 24.62 29.72 7.17
C GLU A 154 23.40 28.78 7.22
N ASP A 155 23.62 27.47 7.25
CA ASP A 155 22.54 26.48 7.36
C ASP A 155 21.89 26.46 8.76
N SER A 156 22.52 27.11 9.74
CA SER A 156 22.05 27.10 11.13
C SER A 156 20.75 27.87 11.31
N GLN A 157 20.54 28.94 10.56
CA GLN A 157 19.31 29.72 10.61
C GLN A 157 18.13 28.92 9.99
N TYR A 158 18.39 28.21 8.89
CA TYR A 158 17.42 27.29 8.27
C TYR A 158 16.98 26.16 9.21
N LEU A 159 17.94 25.55 9.92
CA LEU A 159 17.63 24.53 10.92
C LEU A 159 16.77 25.11 12.06
N ALA A 160 17.01 26.35 12.49
CA ALA A 160 16.23 27.00 13.54
C ALA A 160 14.79 27.27 13.10
N GLU A 161 14.56 27.62 11.84
CA GLU A 161 13.23 27.83 11.29
C GLU A 161 12.44 26.53 11.14
N ILE A 162 13.07 25.45 10.63
CA ILE A 162 12.41 24.14 10.50
C ILE A 162 12.05 23.55 11.86
N LEU A 163 12.91 23.75 12.85
CA LEU A 163 12.72 23.24 14.21
C LEU A 163 11.91 24.17 15.10
N ASP A 164 11.38 25.29 14.59
CA ASP A 164 10.63 26.26 15.41
C ASP A 164 9.45 25.59 16.13
N GLY A 165 9.37 25.86 17.43
CA GLY A 165 8.35 25.30 18.29
C GLY A 165 8.57 23.85 18.72
N MET A 166 9.71 23.21 18.40
CA MET A 166 10.04 21.87 18.85
C MET A 166 10.66 21.90 20.26
N PRO A 167 10.11 21.13 21.23
CA PRO A 167 10.74 20.98 22.53
C PRO A 167 11.84 19.92 22.47
N VAL A 168 13.00 20.22 23.05
CA VAL A 168 14.16 19.31 23.08
C VAL A 168 14.83 19.29 24.44
N ILE A 169 15.53 18.21 24.74
CA ILE A 169 16.38 18.05 25.91
C ILE A 169 17.72 17.47 25.48
N LYS A 170 18.77 17.72 26.23
CA LYS A 170 20.10 17.16 26.00
C LYS A 170 20.05 15.65 25.91
N GLY A 171 20.68 15.06 24.87
CA GLY A 171 20.69 13.63 24.59
C GLY A 171 19.50 13.11 23.78
N SER A 172 18.55 13.97 23.40
CA SER A 172 17.44 13.57 22.50
C SER A 172 17.94 13.44 21.07
N LYS A 173 17.45 12.43 20.37
CA LYS A 173 17.57 12.30 18.93
C LYS A 173 16.40 13.01 18.27
N ILE A 174 16.66 13.75 17.21
CA ILE A 174 15.65 14.45 16.42
C ILE A 174 15.88 14.15 14.94
N ARG A 175 14.81 14.06 14.16
CA ARG A 175 14.85 13.92 12.70
C ARG A 175 14.41 15.23 12.07
N VAL A 176 15.23 15.72 11.15
CA VAL A 176 14.96 16.94 10.41
C VAL A 176 14.82 16.60 8.95
N ALA A 177 13.71 16.97 8.34
CA ALA A 177 13.54 16.86 6.89
C ALA A 177 14.28 18.04 6.24
N LEU A 178 15.38 17.73 5.56
CA LEU A 178 16.18 18.70 4.84
C LEU A 178 15.84 18.61 3.34
N PHE A 179 15.47 19.72 2.72
CA PHE A 179 15.30 19.84 1.27
C PHE A 179 14.46 18.69 0.63
N GLY A 180 13.22 18.56 1.07
CA GLY A 180 12.25 17.62 0.48
C GLY A 180 12.38 16.18 0.99
N THR A 181 12.99 15.29 0.25
CA THR A 181 12.99 13.84 0.54
C THR A 181 14.10 13.36 1.47
N ARG A 182 15.09 14.18 1.79
CA ARG A 182 16.19 13.80 2.67
C ARG A 182 15.89 14.18 4.10
N SER A 183 15.77 13.17 4.96
CA SER A 183 15.78 13.36 6.40
C SER A 183 17.16 13.11 6.96
N GLN A 184 17.61 14.00 7.86
CA GLN A 184 18.88 13.85 8.58
C GLN A 184 18.56 13.72 10.06
N ASP A 185 19.15 12.73 10.68
CA ASP A 185 19.03 12.51 12.12
C ASP A 185 20.14 13.29 12.85
N PHE A 186 19.78 13.93 13.95
CA PHE A 186 20.70 14.67 14.80
C PHE A 186 20.56 14.24 16.26
N LEU A 187 21.69 14.26 16.96
CA LEU A 187 21.76 14.16 18.41
C LEU A 187 21.90 15.57 19.02
N VAL A 188 21.08 15.88 19.98
CA VAL A 188 21.18 17.12 20.78
C VAL A 188 22.31 16.95 21.81
N GLU A 189 23.48 17.52 21.53
CA GLU A 189 24.65 17.40 22.43
C GLU A 189 24.56 18.32 23.63
N ASP A 190 24.08 19.56 23.41
CA ASP A 190 23.98 20.55 24.50
C ASP A 190 22.88 21.56 24.21
N THR A 191 22.30 22.11 25.29
CA THR A 191 21.21 23.10 25.26
C THR A 191 21.53 24.26 26.18
N ASN A 192 21.26 25.50 25.77
CA ASN A 192 21.40 26.68 26.61
C ASN A 192 20.03 27.40 26.72
N PRO A 193 19.38 27.37 27.88
CA PRO A 193 19.81 26.84 29.19
C PRO A 193 19.92 25.32 29.23
N ALA A 194 20.70 24.77 30.15
CA ALA A 194 20.95 23.33 30.32
C ALA A 194 19.74 22.60 30.97
N LYS A 195 18.59 22.69 30.32
CA LYS A 195 17.28 22.11 30.71
C LYS A 195 16.52 21.71 29.45
N ALA A 196 15.26 21.28 29.61
CA ALA A 196 14.33 21.20 28.51
C ALA A 196 14.04 22.59 27.94
N VAL A 197 14.23 22.75 26.64
CA VAL A 197 14.08 24.05 25.95
C VAL A 197 13.17 23.95 24.75
N LEU A 198 12.56 25.06 24.40
CA LEU A 198 11.76 25.20 23.18
C LEU A 198 12.60 25.91 22.10
N ILE A 199 12.81 25.30 20.97
CA ILE A 199 13.53 25.91 19.84
C ILE A 199 12.66 27.01 19.25
N LYS A 200 13.30 28.15 18.91
CA LYS A 200 12.68 29.27 18.22
C LYS A 200 13.49 29.66 16.99
N SER A 201 12.88 30.37 16.08
CA SER A 201 13.54 30.84 14.85
C SER A 201 14.81 31.68 15.09
N PHE A 202 14.93 32.32 16.26
CA PHE A 202 16.11 33.08 16.69
C PHE A 202 17.17 32.25 17.44
N THR A 203 16.95 30.97 17.69
CA THR A 203 17.88 30.09 18.42
C THR A 203 19.16 29.89 17.58
N SER A 204 20.32 30.18 18.19
CA SER A 204 21.61 29.92 17.54
C SER A 204 21.90 28.41 17.55
N ILE A 205 21.84 27.77 16.38
CA ILE A 205 22.14 26.34 16.22
C ILE A 205 23.59 26.18 15.73
N LYS A 206 24.38 25.39 16.44
CA LYS A 206 25.74 25.02 16.01
C LYS A 206 25.77 23.55 15.68
N VAL A 207 26.16 23.21 14.46
CA VAL A 207 26.33 21.82 14.04
C VAL A 207 27.80 21.45 14.24
N ARG A 208 28.07 20.45 15.09
CA ARG A 208 29.42 19.88 15.29
C ARG A 208 29.62 18.69 14.37
N GLY A 209 30.86 18.24 14.22
CA GLY A 209 31.18 17.03 13.47
C GLY A 209 30.47 15.79 14.01
N MET A 210 30.61 14.66 13.30
CA MET A 210 29.85 13.41 13.56
C MET A 210 29.78 13.02 15.04
N ALA A 211 28.58 12.64 15.48
CA ALA A 211 28.37 12.06 16.80
C ALA A 211 29.15 10.72 16.92
N LYS A 212 29.55 10.39 18.15
CA LYS A 212 30.21 9.10 18.46
C LYS A 212 29.29 7.90 18.22
N GLU A 213 27.97 8.07 18.33
CA GLU A 213 26.96 7.08 17.94
C GLU A 213 26.79 7.07 16.43
N LYS A 214 27.17 5.96 15.79
CA LYS A 214 27.09 5.77 14.34
C LYS A 214 25.69 5.37 13.83
N GLN A 215 24.77 5.00 14.71
CA GLN A 215 23.44 4.53 14.31
C GLN A 215 22.43 5.69 14.28
N GLY A 216 21.89 5.94 13.11
CA GLY A 216 20.72 6.81 12.92
C GLY A 216 19.46 6.28 13.62
N ILE A 217 18.40 7.03 13.57
CA ILE A 217 17.08 6.62 14.08
C ILE A 217 16.55 5.48 13.21
N GLY A 218 16.14 4.37 13.84
CA GLY A 218 15.57 3.22 13.14
C GLY A 218 14.23 3.54 12.46
N MET A 219 13.80 2.65 11.58
CA MET A 219 12.48 2.70 10.95
C MET A 219 11.41 2.25 11.94
N ALA A 220 10.34 3.01 12.09
CA ALA A 220 9.20 2.70 12.94
C ALA A 220 7.99 2.23 12.11
N TYR A 221 6.95 1.70 12.76
CA TYR A 221 5.73 1.28 12.07
C TYR A 221 5.01 2.45 11.38
N GLU A 222 5.09 3.66 11.95
CA GLU A 222 4.50 4.88 11.38
C GLU A 222 5.17 5.34 10.07
N ASP A 223 6.30 4.76 9.72
CA ASP A 223 6.98 4.99 8.44
C ASP A 223 6.51 4.03 7.35
N ILE A 224 5.53 3.17 7.64
CA ILE A 224 4.93 2.21 6.72
C ILE A 224 3.45 2.56 6.51
N GLY A 225 3.10 2.96 5.29
CA GLY A 225 1.73 3.32 4.93
C GLY A 225 0.89 2.12 4.50
N GLY A 226 -0.39 2.09 4.91
CA GLY A 226 -1.40 1.24 4.34
C GLY A 226 -1.39 -0.24 4.72
N LEU A 227 -0.44 -0.70 5.55
CA LEU A 227 -0.29 -2.11 5.94
C LEU A 227 -0.67 -2.38 7.41
N GLY A 228 -1.61 -1.63 7.97
CA GLY A 228 -1.96 -1.72 9.39
C GLY A 228 -2.49 -3.10 9.84
N LYS A 229 -3.17 -3.85 8.96
CA LYS A 229 -3.66 -5.20 9.25
C LYS A 229 -2.51 -6.22 9.28
N GLU A 230 -1.61 -6.11 8.33
CA GLU A 230 -0.42 -6.96 8.16
C GLU A 230 0.56 -6.71 9.31
N ILE A 231 0.83 -5.46 9.65
CA ILE A 231 1.68 -5.06 10.79
C ILE A 231 1.10 -5.64 12.09
N ARG A 232 -0.20 -5.55 12.32
CA ARG A 232 -0.83 -6.11 13.53
C ARG A 232 -0.61 -7.62 13.63
N ARG A 233 -0.79 -8.38 12.52
CA ARG A 233 -0.53 -9.81 12.47
C ARG A 233 0.95 -10.15 12.73
N ILE A 234 1.85 -9.37 12.15
CA ILE A 234 3.29 -9.54 12.31
C ILE A 234 3.69 -9.27 13.76
N ARG A 235 3.14 -8.25 14.41
CA ARG A 235 3.35 -7.98 15.83
C ARG A 235 2.93 -9.16 16.69
N GLU A 236 1.77 -9.73 16.42
CA GLU A 236 1.29 -10.91 17.17
C GLU A 236 2.19 -12.14 16.98
N MET A 237 2.74 -12.35 15.79
CA MET A 237 3.52 -13.53 15.45
C MET A 237 5.01 -13.40 15.77
N ILE A 238 5.58 -12.20 15.74
CA ILE A 238 7.03 -11.97 15.89
C ILE A 238 7.33 -11.18 17.16
N GLU A 239 6.68 -10.02 17.35
CA GLU A 239 6.98 -9.12 18.47
C GLU A 239 6.60 -9.73 19.82
N LEU A 240 5.39 -10.29 19.94
CA LEU A 240 4.93 -10.89 21.20
C LEU A 240 5.81 -12.07 21.66
N PRO A 241 6.18 -13.03 20.80
CA PRO A 241 7.08 -14.12 21.22
C PRO A 241 8.47 -13.65 21.65
N LEU A 242 9.01 -12.62 20.98
CA LEU A 242 10.33 -12.09 21.34
C LEU A 242 10.31 -11.28 22.64
N LYS A 243 9.25 -10.49 22.87
CA LYS A 243 9.11 -9.67 24.10
C LYS A 243 8.64 -10.46 25.32
N TYR A 244 7.74 -11.43 25.13
CA TYR A 244 7.06 -12.14 26.20
C TYR A 244 7.08 -13.66 26.02
N PRO A 245 8.24 -14.31 25.93
CA PRO A 245 8.35 -15.75 25.72
C PRO A 245 7.67 -16.56 26.84
N GLU A 246 7.67 -16.04 28.07
CA GLU A 246 7.05 -16.67 29.24
C GLU A 246 5.53 -16.88 29.10
N LEU A 247 4.85 -16.02 28.34
CA LEU A 247 3.41 -16.19 28.08
C LEU A 247 3.13 -17.39 27.18
N PHE A 248 3.97 -17.62 26.18
CA PHE A 248 3.86 -18.75 25.26
C PHE A 248 4.17 -20.09 25.97
N GLU A 249 5.20 -20.09 26.83
CA GLU A 249 5.52 -21.26 27.67
C GLU A 249 4.36 -21.61 28.57
N ARG A 250 3.73 -20.61 29.23
CA ARG A 250 2.62 -20.85 30.16
C ARG A 250 1.36 -21.34 29.45
N LEU A 251 1.15 -20.94 28.19
CA LEU A 251 0.02 -21.39 27.38
C LEU A 251 0.31 -22.71 26.65
N GLY A 252 1.55 -23.21 26.71
CA GLY A 252 1.97 -24.44 26.01
C GLY A 252 1.93 -24.29 24.48
N ILE A 253 2.10 -23.06 23.97
CA ILE A 253 2.07 -22.74 22.53
C ILE A 253 3.50 -22.48 22.08
N ASP A 254 3.97 -23.22 21.07
CA ASP A 254 5.26 -22.95 20.44
C ASP A 254 5.16 -21.70 19.54
N PRO A 255 6.06 -20.70 19.73
CA PRO A 255 6.11 -19.55 18.84
C PRO A 255 6.53 -19.96 17.42
N PRO A 256 6.07 -19.26 16.37
CA PRO A 256 6.49 -19.54 15.02
C PRO A 256 8.01 -19.33 14.86
N LYS A 257 8.69 -20.28 14.21
CA LYS A 257 10.12 -20.19 13.92
C LYS A 257 10.41 -19.38 12.67
N GLY A 258 9.47 -19.38 11.72
CA GLY A 258 9.60 -18.68 10.46
C GLY A 258 8.29 -18.09 9.98
N VAL A 259 8.36 -16.89 9.40
CA VAL A 259 7.26 -16.19 8.78
C VAL A 259 7.62 -15.91 7.33
N LEU A 260 6.76 -16.28 6.38
CA LEU A 260 6.94 -16.02 4.96
C LEU A 260 6.09 -14.81 4.55
N LEU A 261 6.75 -13.73 4.12
CA LEU A 261 6.11 -12.58 3.51
C LEU A 261 6.08 -12.76 2.00
N HIS A 262 4.92 -12.70 1.38
CA HIS A 262 4.83 -12.84 -0.07
C HIS A 262 3.88 -11.80 -0.69
N GLY A 263 4.17 -11.41 -1.92
CA GLY A 263 3.39 -10.43 -2.66
C GLY A 263 4.20 -9.76 -3.75
N PRO A 264 3.60 -8.84 -4.54
CA PRO A 264 4.28 -8.14 -5.62
C PRO A 264 5.55 -7.40 -5.13
N PRO A 265 6.55 -7.19 -6.01
CA PRO A 265 7.71 -6.37 -5.67
C PRO A 265 7.28 -4.93 -5.35
N GLY A 266 8.07 -4.22 -4.57
CA GLY A 266 7.79 -2.84 -4.20
C GLY A 266 6.63 -2.60 -3.20
N CYS A 267 5.99 -3.66 -2.67
CA CYS A 267 4.90 -3.53 -1.68
C CYS A 267 5.37 -3.40 -0.22
N GLY A 268 6.67 -3.26 0.04
CA GLY A 268 7.19 -2.96 1.39
C GLY A 268 7.56 -4.16 2.26
N LYS A 269 7.76 -5.37 1.70
CA LYS A 269 8.16 -6.58 2.46
C LYS A 269 9.40 -6.37 3.33
N THR A 270 10.45 -5.81 2.75
CA THR A 270 11.72 -5.52 3.43
C THR A 270 11.58 -4.40 4.47
N LEU A 271 10.73 -3.39 4.19
CA LEU A 271 10.45 -2.28 5.12
C LEU A 271 9.80 -2.79 6.41
N ILE A 272 8.81 -3.68 6.29
CA ILE A 272 8.14 -4.30 7.43
C ILE A 272 9.14 -5.04 8.33
N ALA A 273 10.01 -5.85 7.74
CA ALA A 273 10.98 -6.62 8.51
C ALA A 273 11.94 -5.73 9.31
N ARG A 274 12.38 -4.62 8.70
CA ARG A 274 13.23 -3.61 9.37
C ARG A 274 12.51 -2.90 10.51
N ALA A 275 11.24 -2.51 10.29
CA ALA A 275 10.46 -1.84 11.33
C ALA A 275 10.20 -2.77 12.52
N VAL A 276 9.84 -4.03 12.28
CA VAL A 276 9.66 -5.03 13.34
C VAL A 276 10.92 -5.21 14.16
N ALA A 277 12.08 -5.31 13.51
CA ALA A 277 13.35 -5.48 14.21
C ALA A 277 13.69 -4.28 15.09
N ASN A 278 13.46 -3.06 14.57
CA ASN A 278 13.70 -1.83 15.33
C ASN A 278 12.75 -1.70 16.54
N GLU A 279 11.48 -2.03 16.39
CA GLU A 279 10.48 -1.94 17.46
C GLU A 279 10.64 -3.05 18.53
N THR A 280 11.31 -4.14 18.19
CA THR A 280 11.59 -5.24 19.13
C THR A 280 12.93 -5.13 19.82
N ASP A 281 13.77 -4.14 19.43
CA ASP A 281 15.17 -4.02 19.88
C ASP A 281 15.96 -5.33 19.65
N ALA A 282 15.59 -6.05 18.56
CA ALA A 282 16.21 -7.29 18.18
C ALA A 282 17.38 -7.08 17.21
N TYR A 283 18.40 -7.91 17.31
CA TYR A 283 19.49 -7.93 16.34
C TYR A 283 18.95 -8.30 14.96
N PHE A 284 19.20 -7.45 13.95
CA PHE A 284 18.67 -7.62 12.61
C PHE A 284 19.77 -7.92 11.61
N THR A 285 19.68 -9.09 10.99
CA THR A 285 20.54 -9.48 9.87
C THR A 285 19.70 -9.60 8.61
N HIS A 286 20.08 -8.87 7.56
CA HIS A 286 19.44 -8.87 6.24
C HIS A 286 20.36 -9.56 5.23
N ILE A 287 19.77 -10.48 4.45
CA ILE A 287 20.48 -11.23 3.42
C ILE A 287 19.62 -11.28 2.17
N SER A 288 20.22 -11.02 1.03
CA SER A 288 19.58 -11.26 -0.28
C SER A 288 19.91 -12.68 -0.75
N GLY A 289 18.90 -13.38 -1.29
CA GLY A 289 19.06 -14.74 -1.82
C GLY A 289 20.24 -14.87 -2.80
N PRO A 290 20.31 -14.04 -3.84
CA PRO A 290 21.45 -14.05 -4.78
C PRO A 290 22.83 -13.86 -4.15
N GLU A 291 22.94 -13.14 -3.02
CA GLU A 291 24.24 -12.92 -2.34
C GLU A 291 24.78 -14.18 -1.66
N ILE A 292 23.92 -15.16 -1.35
CA ILE A 292 24.33 -16.44 -0.77
C ILE A 292 24.90 -17.36 -1.83
N MET A 293 24.45 -17.21 -3.09
CA MET A 293 24.86 -18.08 -4.19
C MET A 293 26.30 -17.76 -4.64
N GLY A 294 27.28 -18.41 -4.03
CA GLY A 294 28.71 -18.29 -4.38
C GLY A 294 29.06 -19.08 -5.63
N LYS A 295 30.18 -18.69 -6.27
CA LYS A 295 30.72 -19.34 -7.47
C LYS A 295 31.44 -20.67 -7.14
N PHE A 296 31.88 -20.85 -5.88
CA PHE A 296 32.66 -22.01 -5.48
C PHE A 296 31.83 -23.03 -4.71
N TYR A 297 32.23 -24.27 -4.84
CA TYR A 297 31.58 -25.43 -4.22
C TYR A 297 31.68 -25.37 -2.68
N GLY A 298 30.55 -25.42 -1.97
CA GLY A 298 30.48 -25.39 -0.50
C GLY A 298 30.51 -24.00 0.15
N GLU A 299 30.82 -22.94 -0.61
CA GLU A 299 30.86 -21.56 -0.11
C GLU A 299 29.48 -21.08 0.36
N SER A 300 28.45 -21.35 -0.43
CA SER A 300 27.07 -20.95 -0.15
C SER A 300 26.51 -21.61 1.14
N GLU A 301 26.82 -22.89 1.34
CA GLU A 301 26.40 -23.64 2.53
C GLU A 301 27.11 -23.16 3.79
N GLY A 302 28.42 -22.87 3.67
CA GLY A 302 29.25 -22.32 4.75
C GLY A 302 28.75 -20.94 5.19
N ARG A 303 28.55 -20.04 4.23
CA ARG A 303 28.06 -18.68 4.47
C ARG A 303 26.68 -18.67 5.14
N LEU A 304 25.76 -19.53 4.67
CA LEU A 304 24.43 -19.65 5.29
C LEU A 304 24.54 -20.11 6.76
N ARG A 305 25.44 -21.06 7.06
CA ARG A 305 25.67 -21.52 8.44
C ARG A 305 26.25 -20.41 9.31
N GLU A 306 27.26 -19.70 8.86
CA GLU A 306 27.88 -18.59 9.59
C GLU A 306 26.85 -17.52 9.98
N ILE A 307 25.97 -17.15 9.06
CA ILE A 307 24.91 -16.16 9.30
C ILE A 307 23.91 -16.65 10.37
N PHE A 308 23.48 -17.91 10.32
CA PHE A 308 22.61 -18.48 11.34
C PHE A 308 23.30 -18.57 12.71
N GLU A 309 24.58 -18.84 12.77
CA GLU A 309 25.38 -18.87 14.00
C GLU A 309 25.56 -17.46 14.56
N GLU A 310 25.84 -16.46 13.74
CA GLU A 310 25.90 -15.05 14.13
C GLU A 310 24.58 -14.56 14.71
N ALA A 311 23.45 -14.84 14.03
CA ALA A 311 22.13 -14.50 14.52
C ALA A 311 21.79 -15.19 15.86
N ARG A 312 22.21 -16.45 16.04
CA ARG A 312 22.04 -17.18 17.31
C ARG A 312 22.89 -16.61 18.44
N ALA A 313 24.08 -16.13 18.16
CA ALA A 313 24.95 -15.52 19.16
C ALA A 313 24.42 -14.19 19.69
N ASN A 314 23.65 -13.47 18.89
CA ASN A 314 23.12 -12.14 19.18
C ASN A 314 21.59 -12.14 19.49
N THR A 315 21.06 -13.19 20.10
CA THR A 315 19.63 -13.26 20.45
C THR A 315 19.23 -12.26 21.54
N PRO A 316 18.04 -11.60 21.47
CA PRO A 316 16.94 -11.81 20.51
C PRO A 316 17.28 -11.29 19.11
N ALA A 317 17.03 -12.10 18.07
CA ALA A 317 17.44 -11.79 16.70
C ALA A 317 16.35 -12.07 15.67
N ILE A 318 16.35 -11.29 14.61
CA ILE A 318 15.53 -11.48 13.41
C ILE A 318 16.47 -11.64 12.21
N LEU A 319 16.39 -12.78 11.55
CA LEU A 319 17.08 -13.08 10.31
C LEU A 319 16.10 -12.86 9.15
N PHE A 320 16.34 -11.86 8.30
CA PHE A 320 15.54 -11.57 7.13
C PHE A 320 16.24 -12.09 5.87
N ILE A 321 15.56 -12.96 5.12
CA ILE A 321 16.04 -13.53 3.87
C ILE A 321 15.15 -13.00 2.76
N ASP A 322 15.69 -12.07 1.95
CA ASP A 322 14.98 -11.54 0.79
C ASP A 322 15.20 -12.44 -0.42
N GLU A 323 14.22 -12.47 -1.34
CA GLU A 323 14.25 -13.32 -2.54
C GLU A 323 14.59 -14.78 -2.23
N ILE A 324 13.92 -15.34 -1.21
CA ILE A 324 14.21 -16.71 -0.76
C ILE A 324 13.98 -17.78 -1.85
N ASP A 325 13.18 -17.47 -2.86
CA ASP A 325 12.95 -18.29 -4.05
C ASP A 325 14.22 -18.45 -4.90
N ALA A 326 15.15 -17.51 -4.87
CA ALA A 326 16.45 -17.66 -5.53
C ALA A 326 17.33 -18.73 -4.87
N ILE A 327 17.16 -18.97 -3.56
CA ILE A 327 17.94 -19.95 -2.81
C ILE A 327 17.26 -21.33 -2.78
N ALA A 328 15.93 -21.32 -2.75
CA ALA A 328 15.14 -22.51 -2.49
C ALA A 328 14.02 -22.74 -3.52
N PRO A 329 14.34 -22.85 -4.81
CA PRO A 329 13.36 -23.18 -5.86
C PRO A 329 12.83 -24.61 -5.71
N LYS A 330 11.67 -24.90 -6.35
CA LYS A 330 11.10 -26.26 -6.39
C LYS A 330 12.03 -27.24 -7.05
N ARG A 331 12.06 -28.46 -6.51
CA ARG A 331 12.91 -29.56 -7.01
C ARG A 331 12.57 -30.00 -8.43
N GLU A 332 11.33 -29.82 -8.86
CA GLU A 332 10.84 -30.15 -10.19
C GLU A 332 11.37 -29.19 -11.28
N ASP A 333 11.62 -27.95 -10.91
CA ASP A 333 12.14 -26.92 -11.80
C ASP A 333 13.68 -26.95 -11.91
N MET A 334 14.32 -27.82 -11.15
CA MET A 334 15.79 -27.98 -11.12
C MET A 334 16.23 -29.04 -12.15
N GLY A 335 16.67 -28.63 -13.35
CA GLY A 335 17.35 -29.51 -14.29
C GLY A 335 18.61 -30.17 -13.73
N GLY A 336 19.12 -31.24 -14.35
CA GLY A 336 20.17 -32.11 -13.82
C GLY A 336 21.52 -31.47 -13.43
N GLU A 337 21.79 -30.21 -13.81
CA GLU A 337 23.05 -29.50 -13.55
C GLU A 337 23.07 -28.70 -12.24
N LYS A 338 21.93 -28.54 -11.54
CA LYS A 338 21.81 -27.65 -10.36
C LYS A 338 21.97 -28.38 -9.00
N GLN A 339 23.03 -29.16 -8.83
CA GLN A 339 23.32 -29.87 -7.56
C GLN A 339 23.60 -28.90 -6.39
N VAL A 340 24.17 -27.72 -6.66
CA VAL A 340 24.50 -26.72 -5.62
C VAL A 340 23.21 -26.19 -4.97
N GLU A 341 22.22 -25.83 -5.77
CA GLU A 341 20.93 -25.32 -5.26
C GLU A 341 20.24 -26.33 -4.32
N ARG A 342 20.23 -27.63 -4.68
CA ARG A 342 19.64 -28.69 -3.84
C ARG A 342 20.30 -28.81 -2.45
N ARG A 343 21.61 -28.56 -2.38
CA ARG A 343 22.34 -28.61 -1.10
C ARG A 343 22.06 -27.40 -0.24
N VAL A 344 22.03 -26.23 -0.83
CA VAL A 344 21.65 -24.99 -0.12
C VAL A 344 20.25 -25.12 0.47
N VAL A 345 19.27 -25.65 -0.30
CA VAL A 345 17.93 -25.95 0.21
C VAL A 345 17.99 -26.94 1.36
N ALA A 346 18.73 -28.04 1.23
CA ALA A 346 18.86 -29.04 2.29
C ALA A 346 19.51 -28.45 3.55
N GLN A 347 20.53 -27.59 3.39
CA GLN A 347 21.18 -26.90 4.50
C GLN A 347 20.23 -25.92 5.19
N LEU A 348 19.46 -25.11 4.42
CA LEU A 348 18.45 -24.19 4.96
C LEU A 348 17.40 -24.98 5.78
N LEU A 349 16.90 -26.09 5.24
CA LEU A 349 15.95 -26.95 5.94
C LEU A 349 16.53 -27.49 7.27
N ALA A 350 17.78 -27.96 7.26
CA ALA A 350 18.46 -28.45 8.45
C ALA A 350 18.68 -27.35 9.51
N LEU A 351 19.02 -26.12 9.06
CA LEU A 351 19.19 -24.97 9.95
C LEU A 351 17.86 -24.53 10.57
N MET A 352 16.77 -24.52 9.80
CA MET A 352 15.42 -24.21 10.29
C MET A 352 14.92 -25.27 11.29
N ASP A 353 15.11 -26.55 10.99
CA ASP A 353 14.74 -27.65 11.91
C ASP A 353 15.57 -27.62 13.20
N GLY A 354 16.84 -27.16 13.09
CA GLY A 354 17.75 -27.00 14.24
C GLY A 354 17.42 -25.77 15.12
N LEU A 355 16.44 -24.94 14.77
CA LEU A 355 15.99 -23.87 15.65
C LEU A 355 15.17 -24.44 16.80
N LYS A 356 15.66 -24.24 18.03
CA LYS A 356 14.94 -24.63 19.23
C LYS A 356 13.72 -23.72 19.41
N SER A 357 12.59 -24.30 19.87
CA SER A 357 11.36 -23.53 20.18
C SER A 357 11.56 -22.44 21.25
N ARG A 358 12.63 -22.53 22.03
CA ARG A 358 13.03 -21.54 23.04
C ARG A 358 14.10 -20.56 22.58
N GLY A 359 14.56 -20.64 21.31
CA GLY A 359 15.52 -19.70 20.75
C GLY A 359 14.79 -18.41 20.37
N GLN A 360 15.26 -17.27 20.89
CA GLN A 360 14.75 -15.94 20.51
C GLN A 360 15.26 -15.53 19.12
N LEU A 361 15.27 -16.46 18.16
CA LEU A 361 15.61 -16.25 16.76
C LEU A 361 14.41 -16.59 15.89
N ILE A 362 13.94 -15.59 15.15
CA ILE A 362 12.86 -15.73 14.17
C ILE A 362 13.41 -15.46 12.77
N VAL A 363 13.06 -16.32 11.82
CA VAL A 363 13.46 -16.18 10.42
C VAL A 363 12.28 -15.61 9.64
N ILE A 364 12.49 -14.50 8.93
CA ILE A 364 11.51 -13.92 8.03
C ILE A 364 12.00 -14.15 6.61
N GLY A 365 11.25 -14.91 5.80
CA GLY A 365 11.52 -15.05 4.37
C GLY A 365 10.63 -14.12 3.56
N ALA A 366 11.17 -13.52 2.51
CA ALA A 366 10.39 -12.73 1.55
C ALA A 366 10.51 -13.31 0.14
N THR A 367 9.40 -13.38 -0.58
CA THR A 367 9.36 -13.82 -1.97
C THR A 367 8.29 -13.07 -2.77
N ASN A 368 8.55 -12.87 -4.05
CA ASN A 368 7.54 -12.36 -4.98
C ASN A 368 6.63 -13.49 -5.47
N ILE A 369 7.17 -14.71 -5.57
CA ILE A 369 6.50 -15.86 -6.19
C ILE A 369 6.49 -17.07 -5.23
N PRO A 370 5.53 -17.15 -4.28
CA PRO A 370 5.51 -18.20 -3.26
C PRO A 370 5.37 -19.62 -3.82
N ASN A 371 4.88 -19.77 -5.07
CA ASN A 371 4.69 -21.07 -5.70
C ASN A 371 5.97 -21.67 -6.28
N THR A 372 7.03 -20.91 -6.44
CA THR A 372 8.34 -21.42 -6.88
C THR A 372 9.16 -21.98 -5.73
N LEU A 373 8.77 -21.67 -4.49
CA LEU A 373 9.46 -22.14 -3.30
C LEU A 373 9.25 -23.64 -3.05
N ASP A 374 10.31 -24.35 -2.58
CA ASP A 374 10.20 -25.77 -2.22
C ASP A 374 9.11 -25.95 -1.12
N PRO A 375 8.10 -26.83 -1.36
CA PRO A 375 7.01 -27.06 -0.40
C PRO A 375 7.48 -27.53 0.98
N ALA A 376 8.67 -28.13 1.08
CA ALA A 376 9.24 -28.57 2.34
C ALA A 376 9.53 -27.39 3.30
N LEU A 377 9.81 -26.18 2.78
CA LEU A 377 10.00 -24.98 3.59
C LEU A 377 8.70 -24.45 4.21
N ARG A 378 7.57 -24.73 3.58
CA ARG A 378 6.22 -24.25 3.98
C ARG A 378 5.52 -25.23 4.96
N ARG A 379 6.26 -26.18 5.53
CA ARG A 379 5.73 -27.13 6.51
C ARG A 379 5.80 -26.58 7.93
N PRO A 380 4.90 -27.03 8.83
CA PRO A 380 4.96 -26.67 10.25
C PRO A 380 6.36 -26.88 10.86
N GLY A 381 6.78 -25.90 11.68
CA GLY A 381 8.11 -25.89 12.29
C GLY A 381 9.20 -25.19 11.47
N ARG A 382 8.86 -24.67 10.26
CA ARG A 382 9.73 -23.89 9.37
C ARG A 382 9.06 -22.55 9.06
N PHE A 383 8.69 -22.26 7.80
CA PHE A 383 7.82 -21.12 7.45
C PHE A 383 6.36 -21.56 7.56
N ASP A 384 5.89 -21.68 8.78
CA ASP A 384 4.54 -22.18 9.11
C ASP A 384 3.48 -21.07 9.08
N ARG A 385 3.91 -19.81 8.97
CA ARG A 385 3.04 -18.66 8.88
C ARG A 385 3.32 -17.89 7.58
N GLU A 386 2.28 -17.66 6.82
CA GLU A 386 2.35 -16.90 5.58
C GLU A 386 1.50 -15.63 5.69
N ILE A 387 2.08 -14.52 5.26
CA ILE A 387 1.42 -13.21 5.24
C ILE A 387 1.51 -12.67 3.83
N THR A 388 0.34 -12.46 3.22
CA THR A 388 0.22 -11.87 1.89
C THR A 388 0.24 -10.36 2.01
N ILE A 389 1.14 -9.71 1.30
CA ILE A 389 1.19 -8.25 1.15
C ILE A 389 0.67 -7.95 -0.24
N GLY A 390 -0.54 -7.36 -0.29
CA GLY A 390 -1.23 -7.05 -1.53
C GLY A 390 -0.80 -5.72 -2.15
N ILE A 391 -1.39 -5.41 -3.31
CA ILE A 391 -1.31 -4.08 -3.92
C ILE A 391 -2.13 -3.12 -3.05
N PRO A 392 -1.63 -1.90 -2.77
CA PRO A 392 -2.31 -0.96 -1.89
C PRO A 392 -3.65 -0.48 -2.48
N ASP A 393 -4.69 -0.48 -1.64
CA ASP A 393 -5.97 0.13 -1.96
C ASP A 393 -5.88 1.67 -1.93
N ARG A 394 -6.96 2.39 -2.25
CA ARG A 394 -6.99 3.85 -2.28
C ARG A 394 -6.52 4.47 -0.95
N ASN A 395 -7.02 3.95 0.18
CA ASN A 395 -6.68 4.49 1.50
C ASN A 395 -5.21 4.21 1.84
N SER A 396 -4.72 3.04 1.48
CA SER A 396 -3.32 2.66 1.63
C SER A 396 -2.40 3.53 0.75
N ARG A 397 -2.78 3.80 -0.51
CA ARG A 397 -2.00 4.70 -1.39
C ARG A 397 -1.94 6.12 -0.82
N ARG A 398 -3.07 6.63 -0.31
CA ARG A 398 -3.08 7.92 0.38
C ARG A 398 -2.11 7.95 1.56
N ALA A 399 -2.15 6.93 2.43
CA ALA A 399 -1.23 6.83 3.58
C ALA A 399 0.24 6.77 3.14
N ILE A 400 0.55 6.05 2.05
CA ILE A 400 1.90 5.98 1.47
C ILE A 400 2.32 7.35 0.92
N LEU A 401 1.44 8.03 0.18
CA LEU A 401 1.71 9.38 -0.32
C LEU A 401 1.96 10.37 0.82
N GLU A 402 1.17 10.34 1.91
CA GLU A 402 1.38 11.16 3.11
C GLU A 402 2.78 10.96 3.71
N ILE A 403 3.30 9.73 3.70
CA ILE A 403 4.63 9.41 4.21
C ILE A 403 5.72 9.97 3.29
N HIS A 404 5.63 9.74 1.98
CA HIS A 404 6.66 10.18 1.04
C HIS A 404 6.64 11.70 0.76
N THR A 405 5.52 12.37 1.04
CA THR A 405 5.42 13.84 0.93
C THR A 405 5.66 14.56 2.25
N ARG A 406 5.90 13.86 3.35
CA ARG A 406 6.03 14.42 4.71
C ARG A 406 7.02 15.57 4.84
N GLY A 407 8.10 15.57 4.07
CA GLY A 407 9.13 16.62 4.04
C GLY A 407 9.09 17.53 2.82
N MET A 408 8.12 17.35 1.93
CA MET A 408 7.99 18.15 0.71
C MET A 408 7.25 19.46 0.97
N PRO A 409 7.73 20.58 0.44
CA PRO A 409 6.97 21.82 0.40
C PRO A 409 5.86 21.71 -0.66
N LEU A 410 4.70 21.20 -0.25
CA LEU A 410 3.54 21.06 -1.14
C LEU A 410 2.77 22.37 -1.22
N SER A 411 2.37 22.75 -2.42
CA SER A 411 1.42 23.85 -2.67
C SER A 411 0.01 23.44 -2.20
N GLU A 412 -0.85 24.42 -1.88
CA GLU A 412 -2.23 24.18 -1.43
C GLU A 412 -3.13 23.52 -2.50
N ASP A 413 -2.73 23.53 -3.76
CA ASP A 413 -3.45 22.92 -4.88
C ASP A 413 -3.25 21.39 -4.96
N VAL A 414 -2.32 20.81 -4.19
CA VAL A 414 -2.03 19.37 -4.19
C VAL A 414 -3.00 18.63 -3.27
N ASP A 415 -3.88 17.86 -3.89
CA ASP A 415 -4.84 17.01 -3.22
C ASP A 415 -4.38 15.54 -3.24
N LEU A 416 -3.90 15.04 -2.10
CA LEU A 416 -3.42 13.66 -1.97
C LEU A 416 -4.55 12.62 -2.15
N ASP A 417 -5.81 12.97 -1.87
CA ASP A 417 -6.95 12.09 -2.10
C ASP A 417 -7.18 11.86 -3.60
N LYS A 418 -7.09 12.93 -4.40
CA LYS A 418 -7.17 12.82 -5.87
C LYS A 418 -5.98 12.07 -6.45
N LEU A 419 -4.77 12.31 -5.93
CA LEU A 419 -3.59 11.55 -6.36
C LEU A 419 -3.76 10.06 -6.05
N ALA A 420 -4.29 9.71 -4.88
CA ALA A 420 -4.58 8.31 -4.53
C ALA A 420 -5.68 7.70 -5.42
N GLU A 421 -6.62 8.49 -5.94
CA GLU A 421 -7.62 8.02 -6.91
C GLU A 421 -6.99 7.66 -8.26
N ILE A 422 -6.15 8.50 -8.82
CA ILE A 422 -5.60 8.33 -10.16
C ILE A 422 -4.41 7.35 -10.22
N THR A 423 -3.79 7.02 -9.09
CA THR A 423 -2.62 6.10 -9.01
C THR A 423 -3.02 4.63 -8.84
N HIS A 424 -4.03 4.17 -9.60
CA HIS A 424 -4.42 2.76 -9.58
C HIS A 424 -3.26 1.84 -10.00
N GLY A 425 -3.10 0.71 -9.30
CA GLY A 425 -2.07 -0.27 -9.61
C GLY A 425 -0.64 0.13 -9.23
N PHE A 426 -0.45 1.33 -8.65
CA PHE A 426 0.83 1.74 -8.10
C PHE A 426 1.12 1.01 -6.79
N VAL A 427 2.31 0.45 -6.66
CA VAL A 427 2.83 -0.08 -5.40
C VAL A 427 3.57 0.99 -4.60
N GLY A 428 4.03 0.66 -3.38
CA GLY A 428 4.74 1.62 -2.54
C GLY A 428 5.96 2.25 -3.21
N ALA A 429 6.76 1.44 -3.93
CA ALA A 429 7.93 1.90 -4.67
C ALA A 429 7.58 2.85 -5.83
N ASP A 430 6.45 2.62 -6.52
CA ASP A 430 5.99 3.50 -7.59
C ASP A 430 5.54 4.85 -7.05
N LEU A 431 4.84 4.86 -5.91
CA LEU A 431 4.40 6.09 -5.24
C LEU A 431 5.59 6.89 -4.70
N GLU A 432 6.63 6.21 -4.20
CA GLU A 432 7.90 6.85 -3.85
C GLU A 432 8.57 7.47 -5.08
N ALA A 433 8.63 6.73 -6.21
CA ALA A 433 9.17 7.21 -7.46
C ALA A 433 8.37 8.42 -7.99
N LEU A 434 7.03 8.38 -7.91
CA LEU A 434 6.15 9.48 -8.29
C LEU A 434 6.45 10.76 -7.50
N CYS A 435 6.58 10.64 -6.17
CA CYS A 435 6.94 11.78 -5.32
C CYS A 435 8.33 12.32 -5.66
N ARG A 436 9.28 11.43 -5.92
CA ARG A 436 10.65 11.81 -6.32
C ARG A 436 10.68 12.52 -7.66
N GLU A 437 9.93 12.02 -8.65
CA GLU A 437 9.88 12.62 -9.98
C GLU A 437 9.15 13.98 -9.98
N ALA A 438 8.09 14.13 -9.20
CA ALA A 438 7.44 15.42 -8.98
C ALA A 438 8.41 16.46 -8.39
N ALA A 439 9.25 16.06 -7.43
CA ALA A 439 10.30 16.93 -6.90
C ALA A 439 11.38 17.24 -7.94
N MET A 440 11.74 16.27 -8.80
CA MET A 440 12.69 16.50 -9.89
C MET A 440 12.13 17.43 -10.97
N SER A 441 10.82 17.34 -11.29
CA SER A 441 10.15 18.26 -12.20
C SER A 441 10.22 19.69 -11.68
N THR A 442 9.99 19.90 -10.38
CA THR A 442 10.14 21.22 -9.73
C THR A 442 11.59 21.75 -9.84
N LEU A 443 12.58 20.86 -9.65
CA LEU A 443 13.99 21.25 -9.80
C LEU A 443 14.33 21.63 -11.24
N ARG A 444 13.83 20.92 -12.23
CA ARG A 444 14.03 21.22 -13.64
C ARG A 444 13.48 22.63 -14.03
N GLU A 445 12.35 23.01 -13.43
CA GLU A 445 11.76 24.33 -13.66
C GLU A 445 12.62 25.47 -13.10
N ILE A 446 13.26 25.26 -11.94
CA ILE A 446 14.02 26.29 -11.22
C ILE A 446 15.48 26.34 -11.65
N MET A 447 16.07 25.24 -12.14
CA MET A 447 17.48 25.18 -12.57
C MET A 447 17.91 26.30 -13.53
N PRO A 448 17.13 26.68 -14.56
CA PRO A 448 17.51 27.79 -15.45
C PRO A 448 17.65 29.13 -14.72
N GLU A 449 16.82 29.39 -13.72
CA GLU A 449 16.89 30.64 -12.93
C GLU A 449 18.12 30.67 -11.99
N ILE A 450 18.53 29.52 -11.51
CA ILE A 450 19.71 29.35 -10.66
C ILE A 450 20.98 29.54 -11.50
N GLU A 451 21.08 28.93 -12.68
CA GLU A 451 22.22 29.07 -13.58
C GLU A 451 22.38 30.51 -14.10
N PHE A 452 21.27 31.20 -14.36
CA PHE A 452 21.31 32.61 -14.80
C PHE A 452 21.85 33.54 -13.69
N SER A 453 21.56 33.22 -12.42
CA SER A 453 22.06 33.98 -11.27
C SER A 453 23.54 33.71 -10.99
N ALA A 454 24.03 32.52 -11.28
CA ALA A 454 25.45 32.15 -11.13
C ALA A 454 26.34 32.80 -12.19
N LYS A 455 25.83 33.07 -13.40
CA LYS A 455 26.59 33.74 -14.50
C LYS A 455 26.80 35.24 -14.30
N GLY A 456 26.09 35.86 -13.34
CA GLY A 456 26.25 37.29 -13.01
C GLY A 456 27.38 37.61 -12.03
N GLY A 457 27.99 36.63 -11.38
CA GLY A 457 29.14 36.77 -10.50
C GLY A 457 30.32 35.97 -11.06
N SER A 458 31.43 36.61 -11.32
CA SER A 458 32.68 36.04 -11.88
C SER A 458 33.01 34.66 -11.31
N ALA A 459 32.73 33.62 -12.07
CA ALA A 459 33.10 32.25 -11.74
C ALA A 459 34.56 31.99 -12.13
N SER A 460 35.46 32.16 -11.22
CA SER A 460 36.80 31.58 -11.27
C SER A 460 36.90 30.44 -10.26
N GLY A 461 36.83 29.19 -10.77
CA GLY A 461 37.32 28.00 -10.09
C GLY A 461 36.31 27.29 -9.19
N GLY A 462 35.71 26.19 -9.67
CA GLY A 462 35.44 24.95 -8.91
C GLY A 462 34.61 24.99 -7.61
N GLU A 463 34.02 26.11 -7.21
CA GLU A 463 33.21 26.23 -5.99
C GLU A 463 31.76 25.83 -6.23
N ASN A 464 31.21 25.00 -5.33
CA ASN A 464 29.82 24.62 -5.28
C ASN A 464 28.90 25.86 -5.40
N VAL A 465 28.03 25.87 -6.38
CA VAL A 465 27.03 26.94 -6.58
C VAL A 465 26.18 27.04 -5.31
N TYR A 466 26.30 28.16 -4.61
CA TYR A 466 25.49 28.47 -3.43
C TYR A 466 24.13 28.97 -3.89
N ILE A 467 23.06 28.29 -3.48
CA ILE A 467 21.70 28.72 -3.73
C ILE A 467 21.24 29.50 -2.50
N PRO A 468 20.92 30.83 -2.64
CA PRO A 468 20.43 31.61 -1.53
C PRO A 468 19.14 31.01 -0.94
N TYR A 469 19.04 31.00 0.39
CA TYR A 469 17.93 30.43 1.13
C TYR A 469 16.57 31.00 0.73
N ASP A 470 16.47 32.30 0.45
CA ASP A 470 15.25 32.97 -0.03
C ASP A 470 14.68 32.38 -1.31
N LYS A 471 15.55 31.78 -2.16
CA LYS A 471 15.11 31.08 -3.36
C LYS A 471 14.64 29.66 -3.05
N LEU A 472 15.33 28.98 -2.12
CA LEU A 472 14.93 27.65 -1.67
C LEU A 472 13.54 27.65 -1.01
N ARG A 473 13.21 28.72 -0.30
CA ARG A 473 11.90 28.87 0.37
C ARG A 473 10.73 29.05 -0.61
N LYS A 474 10.99 29.51 -1.84
CA LYS A 474 9.98 29.68 -2.89
C LYS A 474 9.69 28.40 -3.67
N ILE A 475 10.45 27.36 -3.42
CA ILE A 475 10.28 26.08 -4.11
C ILE A 475 9.05 25.39 -3.52
N GLU A 476 8.01 25.22 -4.31
CA GLU A 476 6.81 24.48 -3.97
C GLU A 476 6.49 23.47 -5.06
N VAL A 477 6.11 22.27 -4.65
CA VAL A 477 5.67 21.20 -5.54
C VAL A 477 4.17 21.35 -5.75
N ASN A 478 3.74 21.65 -6.97
CA ASN A 478 2.36 21.86 -7.32
C ASN A 478 1.70 20.64 -8.01
N SER A 479 0.40 20.69 -8.25
CA SER A 479 -0.34 19.61 -8.91
C SER A 479 0.10 19.36 -10.36
N GLY A 480 0.68 20.36 -11.03
CA GLY A 480 1.25 20.26 -12.38
C GLY A 480 2.44 19.30 -12.42
N HIS A 481 3.37 19.44 -11.46
CA HIS A 481 4.54 18.58 -11.34
C HIS A 481 4.15 17.11 -11.12
N PHE A 482 3.13 16.84 -10.29
CA PHE A 482 2.61 15.49 -10.13
C PHE A 482 1.96 14.93 -11.41
N ARG A 483 1.29 15.77 -12.21
CA ARG A 483 0.74 15.33 -13.51
C ARG A 483 1.84 15.01 -14.53
N GLU A 484 2.93 15.75 -14.53
CA GLU A 484 4.10 15.42 -15.36
C GLU A 484 4.75 14.11 -14.89
N ALA A 485 4.98 13.97 -13.60
CA ALA A 485 5.54 12.75 -13.02
C ALA A 485 4.69 11.50 -13.31
N LEU A 486 3.37 11.63 -13.32
CA LEU A 486 2.45 10.53 -13.71
C LEU A 486 2.60 10.06 -15.15
N LYS A 487 3.18 10.87 -16.05
CA LYS A 487 3.46 10.44 -17.42
C LYS A 487 4.75 9.63 -17.54
N GLU A 488 5.68 9.82 -16.60
CA GLU A 488 6.99 9.16 -16.60
C GLU A 488 7.00 7.87 -15.75
N VAL A 489 6.19 7.82 -14.69
CA VAL A 489 6.14 6.68 -13.78
C VAL A 489 5.01 5.73 -14.16
N GLU A 490 5.36 4.54 -14.63
CA GLU A 490 4.39 3.49 -14.94
C GLU A 490 4.18 2.56 -13.73
N PRO A 491 2.94 2.10 -13.48
CA PRO A 491 2.63 1.22 -12.35
C PRO A 491 3.28 -0.17 -12.52
N SER A 492 4.12 -0.55 -11.56
CA SER A 492 4.86 -1.82 -11.59
C SER A 492 3.95 -3.05 -11.45
N ALA A 493 2.87 -2.93 -10.67
CA ALA A 493 1.93 -4.03 -10.49
C ALA A 493 1.22 -4.41 -11.79
N LEU A 494 1.07 -3.49 -12.73
CA LEU A 494 0.44 -3.74 -14.03
C LEU A 494 1.36 -4.51 -14.98
N ARG A 495 2.68 -4.39 -14.83
CA ARG A 495 3.64 -5.16 -15.64
C ARG A 495 3.62 -6.66 -15.32
N GLU A 496 3.36 -7.04 -14.07
CA GLU A 496 3.30 -8.44 -13.63
C GLU A 496 1.88 -9.02 -13.67
N VAL A 497 0.88 -8.19 -13.45
CA VAL A 497 -0.53 -8.53 -13.59
C VAL A 497 -1.00 -7.85 -14.87
N PHE A 498 -1.48 -8.60 -15.87
CA PHE A 498 -2.12 -8.05 -17.07
C PHE A 498 -3.43 -7.35 -16.69
N SER A 499 -3.35 -6.28 -15.89
CA SER A 499 -4.50 -5.46 -15.54
C SER A 499 -4.51 -4.22 -16.42
N GLU A 500 -5.52 -4.11 -17.24
CA GLU A 500 -5.83 -2.87 -17.96
C GLU A 500 -6.39 -1.88 -16.94
N ILE A 501 -5.97 -0.62 -17.00
CA ILE A 501 -6.71 0.45 -16.36
C ILE A 501 -7.70 0.96 -17.42
N PRO A 502 -8.98 0.58 -17.34
CA PRO A 502 -9.94 1.08 -18.29
C PRO A 502 -10.16 2.57 -18.01
N ASN A 503 -10.15 3.38 -19.06
CA ASN A 503 -10.46 4.81 -18.96
C ASN A 503 -11.83 5.07 -19.61
N VAL A 504 -12.84 4.30 -19.22
CA VAL A 504 -14.20 4.38 -19.73
C VAL A 504 -15.13 4.77 -18.60
N LYS A 505 -15.85 5.88 -18.74
CA LYS A 505 -16.82 6.36 -17.75
C LYS A 505 -18.24 5.88 -18.09
N TRP A 506 -19.17 5.94 -17.13
CA TRP A 506 -20.58 5.68 -17.38
C TRP A 506 -21.19 6.58 -18.46
N GLU A 507 -20.65 7.78 -18.63
CA GLU A 507 -21.05 8.73 -19.65
C GLU A 507 -20.71 8.25 -21.07
N ASP A 508 -19.69 7.40 -21.22
CA ASP A 508 -19.26 6.84 -22.50
C ASP A 508 -20.11 5.64 -22.93
N VAL A 509 -21.02 5.19 -22.07
CA VAL A 509 -21.97 4.11 -22.37
C VAL A 509 -23.35 4.70 -22.63
N GLY A 510 -23.80 4.65 -23.88
CA GLY A 510 -25.09 5.21 -24.29
C GLY A 510 -26.28 4.35 -23.87
N GLY A 511 -27.13 4.83 -22.95
CA GLY A 511 -28.31 4.13 -22.45
C GLY A 511 -27.99 3.00 -21.48
N LEU A 512 -28.84 1.96 -21.45
CA LEU A 512 -28.70 0.76 -20.59
C LEU A 512 -28.78 1.07 -19.08
N GLU A 513 -29.55 2.06 -18.69
CA GLU A 513 -29.62 2.57 -17.29
C GLU A 513 -30.01 1.48 -16.30
N ASN A 514 -30.95 0.58 -16.66
CA ASN A 514 -31.35 -0.53 -15.78
C ASN A 514 -30.17 -1.48 -15.52
N ILE A 515 -29.37 -1.79 -16.54
CA ILE A 515 -28.20 -2.67 -16.40
C ILE A 515 -27.12 -1.98 -15.57
N LYS A 516 -26.88 -0.70 -15.83
CA LYS A 516 -25.92 0.11 -15.06
C LYS A 516 -26.29 0.13 -13.57
N GLN A 517 -27.60 0.32 -13.27
CA GLN A 517 -28.09 0.31 -11.90
C GLN A 517 -27.91 -1.06 -11.24
N THR A 518 -28.29 -2.15 -11.92
CA THR A 518 -28.09 -3.51 -11.40
C THR A 518 -26.61 -3.80 -11.13
N LEU A 519 -25.73 -3.41 -12.04
CA LEU A 519 -24.29 -3.58 -11.85
C LEU A 519 -23.75 -2.78 -10.65
N ARG A 520 -24.25 -1.55 -10.43
CA ARG A 520 -23.93 -0.78 -9.24
C ARG A 520 -24.37 -1.50 -7.97
N GLU A 521 -25.61 -1.97 -7.93
CA GLU A 521 -26.16 -2.65 -6.75
C GLU A 521 -25.42 -3.95 -6.43
N VAL A 522 -25.10 -4.74 -7.44
CA VAL A 522 -24.51 -6.08 -7.24
C VAL A 522 -23.00 -6.02 -7.00
N ILE A 523 -22.28 -5.04 -7.56
CA ILE A 523 -20.81 -4.95 -7.44
C ILE A 523 -20.39 -3.87 -6.46
N GLU A 524 -20.96 -2.66 -6.56
CA GLU A 524 -20.52 -1.51 -5.79
C GLU A 524 -20.91 -1.63 -4.31
N TRP A 525 -22.17 -2.01 -4.02
CA TRP A 525 -22.65 -2.09 -2.64
C TRP A 525 -21.88 -3.09 -1.79
N PRO A 526 -21.56 -4.31 -2.24
CA PRO A 526 -20.74 -5.25 -1.46
C PRO A 526 -19.32 -4.76 -1.17
N LEU A 527 -18.75 -3.94 -2.06
CA LEU A 527 -17.41 -3.40 -1.88
C LEU A 527 -17.39 -2.17 -0.95
N LYS A 528 -18.39 -1.27 -1.07
CA LYS A 528 -18.47 -0.04 -0.27
C LYS A 528 -19.11 -0.24 1.10
N TYR A 529 -20.13 -1.07 1.21
CA TYR A 529 -20.96 -1.25 2.40
C TYR A 529 -20.86 -2.67 2.97
N SER A 530 -19.64 -3.21 3.02
CA SER A 530 -19.40 -4.59 3.47
C SER A 530 -19.79 -4.85 4.93
N GLU A 531 -19.73 -3.83 5.80
CA GLU A 531 -20.13 -3.93 7.21
C GLU A 531 -21.64 -3.97 7.37
N GLU A 532 -22.38 -3.11 6.67
CA GLU A 532 -23.85 -3.08 6.70
C GLU A 532 -24.44 -4.38 6.12
N LEU A 533 -23.90 -4.86 5.00
CA LEU A 533 -24.31 -6.14 4.40
C LEU A 533 -23.99 -7.34 5.30
N GLY A 534 -22.90 -7.27 6.08
CA GLY A 534 -22.58 -8.23 7.11
C GLY A 534 -23.64 -8.33 8.21
N HIS A 535 -24.26 -7.22 8.60
CA HIS A 535 -25.37 -7.20 9.56
C HIS A 535 -26.62 -7.90 9.04
N VAL A 536 -26.88 -7.80 7.73
CA VAL A 536 -28.03 -8.45 7.08
C VAL A 536 -27.72 -9.91 6.68
N ARG A 537 -26.48 -10.37 6.87
CA ARG A 537 -25.96 -11.70 6.45
C ARG A 537 -26.14 -11.97 4.96
N LEU A 538 -26.10 -10.95 4.12
CA LEU A 538 -26.19 -11.09 2.68
C LEU A 538 -24.81 -11.49 2.16
N LYS A 539 -24.73 -12.61 1.45
CA LYS A 539 -23.50 -13.02 0.77
C LYS A 539 -23.38 -12.25 -0.53
N PRO A 540 -22.22 -11.60 -0.81
CA PRO A 540 -22.00 -10.94 -2.09
C PRO A 540 -22.03 -11.96 -3.24
N SER A 541 -22.53 -11.52 -4.38
CA SER A 541 -22.53 -12.34 -5.60
C SER A 541 -21.09 -12.55 -6.09
N LYS A 542 -20.80 -13.78 -6.55
CA LYS A 542 -19.46 -14.15 -7.04
C LYS A 542 -19.24 -13.80 -8.51
N GLY A 543 -20.29 -13.94 -9.31
CA GLY A 543 -20.21 -13.79 -10.75
C GLY A 543 -21.45 -13.21 -11.39
N ILE A 544 -21.23 -12.44 -12.45
CA ILE A 544 -22.28 -11.83 -13.27
C ILE A 544 -21.98 -12.18 -14.74
N MET A 545 -22.97 -12.65 -15.46
CA MET A 545 -22.88 -12.99 -16.87
C MET A 545 -23.60 -11.93 -17.71
N LEU A 546 -22.86 -11.26 -18.59
CA LEU A 546 -23.40 -10.36 -19.60
C LEU A 546 -23.60 -11.15 -20.90
N TYR A 547 -24.81 -11.22 -21.41
CA TYR A 547 -25.07 -11.93 -22.65
C TYR A 547 -25.88 -11.07 -23.62
N GLY A 548 -25.77 -11.33 -24.92
CA GLY A 548 -26.46 -10.58 -25.97
C GLY A 548 -25.67 -10.54 -27.27
N LEU A 549 -26.22 -9.87 -28.26
CA LEU A 549 -25.59 -9.79 -29.60
C LEU A 549 -24.21 -9.11 -29.57
N PRO A 550 -23.32 -9.47 -30.50
CA PRO A 550 -22.03 -8.80 -30.65
C PRO A 550 -22.23 -7.30 -30.94
N GLY A 551 -21.30 -6.46 -30.47
CA GLY A 551 -21.35 -5.01 -30.68
C GLY A 551 -22.36 -4.23 -29.85
N CYS A 552 -23.06 -4.85 -28.87
CA CYS A 552 -24.01 -4.17 -27.97
C CYS A 552 -23.34 -3.52 -26.75
N GLY A 553 -22.01 -3.56 -26.58
CA GLY A 553 -21.28 -2.85 -25.54
C GLY A 553 -20.99 -3.62 -24.26
N LYS A 554 -21.02 -4.98 -24.27
CA LYS A 554 -20.74 -5.83 -23.10
C LYS A 554 -19.35 -5.54 -22.48
N THR A 555 -18.32 -5.53 -23.29
CA THR A 555 -16.93 -5.23 -22.88
C THR A 555 -16.80 -3.79 -22.38
N LEU A 556 -17.49 -2.84 -23.03
CA LEU A 556 -17.51 -1.44 -22.64
C LEU A 556 -18.17 -1.24 -21.25
N LEU A 557 -19.28 -1.95 -20.99
CA LEU A 557 -19.95 -1.95 -19.68
C LEU A 557 -19.02 -2.47 -18.58
N ALA A 558 -18.33 -3.58 -18.82
CA ALA A 558 -17.39 -4.14 -17.84
C ALA A 558 -16.24 -3.17 -17.51
N LYS A 559 -15.69 -2.51 -18.53
CA LYS A 559 -14.67 -1.48 -18.34
C LYS A 559 -15.20 -0.26 -17.59
N ALA A 560 -16.41 0.21 -17.90
CA ALA A 560 -17.01 1.35 -17.22
C ALA A 560 -17.26 1.07 -15.72
N VAL A 561 -17.75 -0.12 -15.37
CA VAL A 561 -17.90 -0.54 -13.96
C VAL A 561 -16.58 -0.47 -13.21
N ALA A 562 -15.51 -1.01 -13.77
CA ALA A 562 -14.21 -1.03 -13.12
C ALA A 562 -13.63 0.37 -12.91
N THR A 563 -13.76 1.25 -13.90
CA THR A 563 -13.32 2.65 -13.81
C THR A 563 -14.06 3.41 -12.72
N GLU A 564 -15.38 3.28 -12.67
CA GLU A 564 -16.23 4.02 -11.74
C GLU A 564 -16.03 3.58 -10.28
N LEU A 565 -15.77 2.28 -10.08
CA LEU A 565 -15.49 1.73 -8.76
C LEU A 565 -14.06 1.95 -8.29
N GLY A 566 -13.18 2.33 -9.21
CA GLY A 566 -11.77 2.49 -8.91
C GLY A 566 -11.08 1.20 -8.46
N VAL A 567 -11.49 0.05 -9.02
CA VAL A 567 -10.94 -1.27 -8.71
C VAL A 567 -10.07 -1.79 -9.86
N ASN A 568 -9.15 -2.69 -9.54
CA ASN A 568 -8.31 -3.32 -10.54
C ASN A 568 -9.16 -4.16 -11.52
N PHE A 569 -8.78 -4.15 -12.80
CA PHE A 569 -9.51 -4.83 -13.87
C PHE A 569 -8.58 -5.75 -14.65
N ILE A 570 -8.88 -7.05 -14.65
CA ILE A 570 -8.15 -8.06 -15.40
C ILE A 570 -9.05 -8.52 -16.55
N SER A 571 -8.69 -8.18 -17.79
CA SER A 571 -9.43 -8.56 -18.97
C SER A 571 -8.75 -9.73 -19.66
N ILE A 572 -9.52 -10.78 -19.99
CA ILE A 572 -9.03 -12.00 -20.61
C ILE A 572 -10.00 -12.39 -21.69
N LYS A 573 -9.47 -12.66 -22.88
CA LYS A 573 -10.26 -13.25 -23.96
C LYS A 573 -10.19 -14.76 -23.88
N GLY A 574 -11.34 -15.41 -24.01
CA GLY A 574 -11.45 -16.86 -23.94
C GLY A 574 -10.42 -17.60 -24.79
N PRO A 575 -10.26 -17.29 -26.09
CA PRO A 575 -9.28 -17.94 -26.96
C PRO A 575 -7.82 -17.81 -26.52
N GLU A 576 -7.44 -16.76 -25.78
CA GLU A 576 -6.07 -16.52 -25.33
C GLU A 576 -5.62 -17.54 -24.25
N LEU A 577 -6.56 -18.11 -23.50
CA LEU A 577 -6.28 -19.14 -22.49
C LEU A 577 -6.25 -20.55 -23.06
N LEU A 578 -6.69 -20.75 -24.31
CA LEU A 578 -6.67 -22.04 -24.94
C LEU A 578 -5.32 -22.29 -25.63
N SER A 579 -4.40 -22.94 -24.92
CA SER A 579 -3.11 -23.36 -25.47
C SER A 579 -3.21 -24.72 -26.17
N LYS A 580 -2.37 -24.93 -27.18
CA LYS A 580 -2.23 -26.23 -27.87
C LYS A 580 -1.60 -27.34 -27.00
N TYR A 581 -1.01 -26.96 -25.86
CA TYR A 581 -0.33 -27.89 -24.95
C TYR A 581 -1.23 -28.28 -23.76
N ILE A 582 -1.26 -29.59 -23.49
CA ILE A 582 -2.07 -30.17 -22.40
C ILE A 582 -1.58 -29.64 -21.07
N GLY A 583 -2.49 -29.08 -20.24
CA GLY A 583 -2.21 -28.57 -18.90
C GLY A 583 -1.85 -27.08 -18.80
N GLU A 584 -1.46 -26.41 -19.91
CA GLU A 584 -1.17 -24.98 -19.88
C GLU A 584 -2.42 -24.11 -19.69
N SER A 585 -3.53 -24.48 -20.30
CA SER A 585 -4.80 -23.76 -20.15
C SER A 585 -5.35 -23.82 -18.73
N GLU A 586 -5.25 -24.98 -18.06
CA GLU A 586 -5.61 -25.14 -16.64
C GLU A 586 -4.71 -24.29 -15.73
N LYS A 587 -3.40 -24.28 -16.02
CA LYS A 587 -2.42 -23.44 -15.31
C LYS A 587 -2.72 -21.97 -15.52
N GLY A 588 -3.07 -21.55 -16.74
CA GLY A 588 -3.45 -20.18 -17.09
C GLY A 588 -4.64 -19.69 -16.26
N ILE A 589 -5.72 -20.49 -16.18
CA ILE A 589 -6.89 -20.14 -15.33
C ILE A 589 -6.47 -19.97 -13.88
N ARG A 590 -5.71 -20.90 -13.32
CA ARG A 590 -5.25 -20.83 -11.93
C ARG A 590 -4.39 -19.60 -11.66
N GLU A 591 -3.53 -19.22 -12.60
CA GLU A 591 -2.70 -18.02 -12.52
C GLU A 591 -3.53 -16.74 -12.55
N VAL A 592 -4.57 -16.68 -13.40
CA VAL A 592 -5.50 -15.55 -13.45
C VAL A 592 -6.18 -15.32 -12.11
N PHE A 593 -6.79 -16.36 -11.53
CA PHE A 593 -7.46 -16.24 -10.24
C PHE A 593 -6.48 -15.92 -9.10
N LYS A 594 -5.25 -16.44 -9.17
CA LYS A 594 -4.18 -16.09 -8.24
C LYS A 594 -3.79 -14.61 -8.34
N LYS A 595 -3.63 -14.09 -9.56
CA LYS A 595 -3.36 -12.68 -9.83
C LYS A 595 -4.52 -11.79 -9.34
N ALA A 596 -5.76 -12.20 -9.57
CA ALA A 596 -6.94 -11.49 -9.06
C ALA A 596 -6.97 -11.41 -7.52
N LYS A 597 -6.57 -12.50 -6.84
CA LYS A 597 -6.39 -12.51 -5.37
C LYS A 597 -5.38 -11.46 -4.91
N MET A 598 -4.26 -11.36 -5.60
CA MET A 598 -3.20 -10.41 -5.25
C MET A 598 -3.60 -8.96 -5.55
N ALA A 599 -4.40 -8.76 -6.59
CA ALA A 599 -4.88 -7.45 -7.04
C ALA A 599 -6.20 -7.02 -6.38
N SER A 600 -6.71 -7.74 -5.38
CA SER A 600 -7.97 -7.40 -4.71
C SER A 600 -7.92 -5.99 -4.04
N PRO A 601 -8.98 -5.15 -4.17
CA PRO A 601 -10.24 -5.40 -4.87
C PRO A 601 -10.10 -5.39 -6.40
N CYS A 602 -10.67 -6.42 -7.07
CA CYS A 602 -10.46 -6.65 -8.50
C CYS A 602 -11.70 -7.20 -9.19
N ILE A 603 -11.92 -6.77 -10.44
CA ILE A 603 -12.88 -7.36 -11.36
C ILE A 603 -12.12 -8.19 -12.38
N VAL A 604 -12.43 -9.48 -12.48
CA VAL A 604 -11.92 -10.37 -13.52
C VAL A 604 -12.97 -10.48 -14.63
N PHE A 605 -12.65 -10.03 -15.80
CA PHE A 605 -13.52 -10.04 -16.94
C PHE A 605 -13.10 -11.09 -17.97
N PHE A 606 -13.96 -12.05 -18.23
CA PHE A 606 -13.79 -13.05 -19.27
C PHE A 606 -14.64 -12.69 -20.46
N ASP A 607 -14.02 -12.25 -21.55
CA ASP A 607 -14.71 -12.03 -22.81
C ASP A 607 -14.75 -13.31 -23.64
N GLU A 608 -15.84 -13.53 -24.38
CA GLU A 608 -16.07 -14.74 -25.15
C GLU A 608 -15.91 -16.03 -24.33
N ILE A 609 -16.54 -16.05 -23.14
CA ILE A 609 -16.42 -17.16 -22.18
C ILE A 609 -16.95 -18.49 -22.75
N ASP A 610 -17.83 -18.43 -23.73
CA ASP A 610 -18.33 -19.59 -24.45
C ASP A 610 -17.22 -20.38 -25.18
N SER A 611 -16.13 -19.75 -25.56
CA SER A 611 -14.94 -20.41 -26.10
C SER A 611 -14.19 -21.24 -25.06
N LEU A 612 -14.14 -20.77 -23.78
CA LEU A 612 -13.47 -21.47 -22.68
C LEU A 612 -14.30 -22.61 -22.09
N THR A 613 -15.61 -22.45 -22.09
CA THR A 613 -16.54 -23.30 -21.34
C THR A 613 -17.69 -23.79 -22.20
N PRO A 614 -17.40 -24.48 -23.33
CA PRO A 614 -18.45 -25.00 -24.18
C PRO A 614 -19.20 -26.14 -23.50
N LYS A 615 -20.47 -26.36 -23.92
CA LYS A 615 -21.29 -27.50 -23.48
C LYS A 615 -20.59 -28.80 -23.73
N ARG A 616 -20.70 -29.73 -22.79
CA ARG A 616 -20.16 -31.08 -22.91
C ARG A 616 -20.69 -31.79 -24.14
N GLY A 617 -19.81 -32.36 -24.94
CA GLY A 617 -20.17 -33.13 -26.14
C GLY A 617 -20.19 -32.35 -27.46
N ALA A 618 -19.81 -31.09 -27.50
CA ALA A 618 -19.91 -30.24 -28.70
C ALA A 618 -18.65 -30.21 -29.61
N GLY A 619 -17.57 -30.97 -29.32
CA GLY A 619 -16.33 -30.91 -30.12
C GLY A 619 -15.44 -32.15 -30.07
N ALA A 620 -14.55 -32.30 -31.07
CA ALA A 620 -13.60 -33.41 -31.21
C ALA A 620 -12.50 -33.47 -30.13
N ASP A 621 -12.20 -32.34 -29.42
CA ASP A 621 -11.18 -32.23 -28.37
C ASP A 621 -11.81 -32.12 -26.94
N SER A 622 -12.84 -32.94 -26.68
CA SER A 622 -13.67 -32.88 -25.48
C SER A 622 -12.89 -32.99 -24.15
N HIS A 623 -11.79 -33.74 -24.10
CA HIS A 623 -11.05 -33.98 -22.86
C HIS A 623 -10.27 -32.77 -22.32
N VAL A 624 -9.74 -31.92 -23.19
CA VAL A 624 -8.99 -30.72 -22.76
C VAL A 624 -9.95 -29.64 -22.26
N THR A 625 -11.01 -29.41 -23.00
CA THR A 625 -12.06 -28.44 -22.65
C THR A 625 -12.80 -28.80 -21.35
N GLU A 626 -13.10 -30.10 -21.13
CA GLU A 626 -13.71 -30.56 -19.88
C GLU A 626 -12.83 -30.30 -18.65
N ARG A 627 -11.52 -30.42 -18.76
CA ARG A 627 -10.59 -30.12 -17.67
C ARG A 627 -10.53 -28.61 -17.40
N VAL A 628 -10.48 -27.79 -18.43
CA VAL A 628 -10.52 -26.33 -18.35
C VAL A 628 -11.80 -25.88 -17.65
N VAL A 629 -12.96 -26.41 -18.06
CA VAL A 629 -14.25 -26.14 -17.41
C VAL A 629 -14.23 -26.57 -15.93
N SER A 630 -13.72 -27.76 -15.64
CA SER A 630 -13.63 -28.27 -14.27
C SER A 630 -12.72 -27.40 -13.40
N GLN A 631 -11.56 -26.97 -13.91
CA GLN A 631 -10.67 -26.06 -13.19
C GLN A 631 -11.33 -24.70 -12.96
N PHE A 632 -12.02 -24.16 -13.97
CA PHE A 632 -12.74 -22.89 -13.85
C PHE A 632 -13.82 -22.95 -12.76
N LEU A 633 -14.58 -24.06 -12.71
CA LEU A 633 -15.57 -24.29 -11.66
C LEU A 633 -14.94 -24.35 -10.25
N VAL A 634 -13.82 -25.04 -10.11
CA VAL A 634 -13.08 -25.13 -8.83
C VAL A 634 -12.62 -23.75 -8.37
N GLU A 635 -12.08 -22.93 -9.28
CA GLU A 635 -11.63 -21.58 -8.93
C GLU A 635 -12.80 -20.66 -8.56
N LEU A 636 -13.95 -20.74 -9.28
CA LEU A 636 -15.16 -19.99 -8.95
C LEU A 636 -15.74 -20.41 -7.58
N ASP A 637 -15.78 -21.70 -7.30
CA ASP A 637 -16.27 -22.19 -6.01
C ASP A 637 -15.36 -21.75 -4.86
N GLY A 638 -14.04 -21.66 -5.12
CA GLY A 638 -13.02 -21.15 -4.20
C GLY A 638 -13.06 -19.62 -3.94
N ILE A 639 -13.92 -18.87 -4.63
CA ILE A 639 -14.07 -17.41 -4.46
C ILE A 639 -14.68 -17.04 -3.08
N GLU A 640 -15.31 -17.95 -2.34
CA GLU A 640 -15.78 -17.65 -0.97
C GLU A 640 -14.69 -17.20 0.00
N GLU A 641 -13.46 -17.63 -0.23
CA GLU A 641 -12.27 -17.18 0.50
C GLU A 641 -11.69 -15.85 -0.05
N LEU A 642 -12.20 -15.37 -1.20
CA LEU A 642 -11.72 -14.20 -1.93
C LEU A 642 -12.57 -12.97 -1.63
N LYS A 643 -12.30 -12.33 -0.51
CA LYS A 643 -12.90 -11.02 -0.22
C LYS A 643 -12.43 -10.00 -1.25
N GLY A 644 -13.36 -9.43 -2.03
CA GLY A 644 -13.10 -8.32 -2.95
C GLY A 644 -12.78 -8.71 -4.40
N VAL A 645 -13.00 -9.94 -4.83
CA VAL A 645 -12.90 -10.34 -6.25
C VAL A 645 -14.30 -10.64 -6.81
N VAL A 646 -14.63 -10.01 -7.94
CA VAL A 646 -15.88 -10.25 -8.69
C VAL A 646 -15.54 -10.72 -10.08
N VAL A 647 -16.24 -11.76 -10.56
CA VAL A 647 -16.04 -12.30 -11.91
C VAL A 647 -17.16 -11.81 -12.82
N LEU A 648 -16.79 -11.16 -13.93
CA LEU A 648 -17.71 -10.79 -15.01
C LEU A 648 -17.44 -11.70 -16.22
N GLY A 649 -18.44 -12.40 -16.71
CA GLY A 649 -18.40 -13.14 -17.96
C GLY A 649 -19.15 -12.40 -19.06
N ALA A 650 -18.65 -12.40 -20.28
CA ALA A 650 -19.38 -11.94 -21.46
C ALA A 650 -19.46 -13.05 -22.51
N THR A 651 -20.65 -13.22 -23.10
CA THR A 651 -20.86 -14.16 -24.19
C THR A 651 -21.85 -13.61 -25.23
N ASN A 652 -21.62 -13.99 -26.47
CA ASN A 652 -22.58 -13.75 -27.56
C ASN A 652 -23.59 -14.90 -27.68
N ARG A 653 -23.30 -16.07 -27.08
CA ARG A 653 -24.06 -17.31 -27.22
C ARG A 653 -24.22 -18.01 -25.88
N LEU A 654 -25.20 -17.54 -25.09
CA LEU A 654 -25.47 -18.11 -23.76
C LEU A 654 -25.86 -19.60 -23.85
N ASP A 655 -26.46 -20.02 -25.00
CA ASP A 655 -26.84 -21.40 -25.30
C ASP A 655 -25.65 -22.35 -25.37
N MET A 656 -24.44 -21.86 -25.63
CA MET A 656 -23.20 -22.66 -25.74
C MET A 656 -22.45 -22.79 -24.43
N VAL A 657 -22.72 -21.95 -23.43
CA VAL A 657 -22.04 -21.98 -22.12
C VAL A 657 -22.48 -23.21 -21.33
N GLU A 658 -21.54 -23.85 -20.63
CA GLU A 658 -21.80 -25.00 -19.75
C GLU A 658 -22.81 -24.65 -18.65
N PRO A 659 -23.95 -25.39 -18.56
CA PRO A 659 -24.99 -25.08 -17.57
C PRO A 659 -24.54 -25.10 -16.11
N ALA A 660 -23.46 -25.81 -15.80
CA ALA A 660 -22.92 -25.85 -14.45
C ALA A 660 -22.41 -24.48 -13.98
N LEU A 661 -21.99 -23.60 -14.88
CA LEU A 661 -21.54 -22.23 -14.55
C LEU A 661 -22.70 -21.30 -14.23
N LEU A 662 -23.86 -21.54 -14.82
CA LEU A 662 -25.06 -20.71 -14.65
C LEU A 662 -25.89 -21.07 -13.40
N ARG A 663 -25.35 -21.93 -12.51
CA ARG A 663 -25.99 -22.28 -11.25
C ARG A 663 -25.73 -21.23 -10.17
N ALA A 664 -26.68 -21.14 -9.22
CA ALA A 664 -26.53 -20.29 -8.05
C ALA A 664 -25.21 -20.58 -7.29
N GLY A 665 -24.55 -19.52 -6.81
CA GLY A 665 -23.24 -19.58 -6.18
C GLY A 665 -22.05 -19.44 -7.15
N ARG A 666 -22.30 -19.23 -8.46
CA ARG A 666 -21.30 -19.02 -9.52
C ARG A 666 -21.63 -17.76 -10.30
N PHE A 667 -22.27 -17.86 -11.46
CA PHE A 667 -22.82 -16.70 -12.15
C PHE A 667 -24.29 -16.50 -11.70
N ASP A 668 -24.46 -15.79 -10.60
CA ASP A 668 -25.78 -15.62 -9.97
C ASP A 668 -26.69 -14.68 -10.75
N PHE A 669 -26.11 -13.73 -11.48
CA PHE A 669 -26.84 -12.76 -12.26
C PHE A 669 -26.57 -12.93 -13.75
N LEU A 670 -27.65 -13.09 -14.50
CA LEU A 670 -27.63 -13.16 -15.97
C LEU A 670 -28.27 -11.89 -16.49
N LEU A 671 -27.45 -10.98 -17.07
CA LEU A 671 -27.91 -9.69 -17.57
C LEU A 671 -27.88 -9.68 -19.08
N GLU A 672 -29.05 -9.55 -19.68
CA GLU A 672 -29.20 -9.42 -21.13
C GLU A 672 -28.85 -7.99 -21.56
N VAL A 673 -27.90 -7.85 -22.49
CA VAL A 673 -27.60 -6.59 -23.15
C VAL A 673 -28.35 -6.55 -24.48
N PRO A 674 -29.54 -5.92 -24.54
CA PRO A 674 -30.39 -5.89 -25.72
C PRO A 674 -29.81 -5.00 -26.82
N LYS A 675 -30.39 -5.08 -28.02
CA LYS A 675 -30.14 -4.09 -29.05
C LYS A 675 -30.57 -2.69 -28.56
N PRO A 676 -29.84 -1.64 -28.94
CA PRO A 676 -30.13 -0.29 -28.47
C PRO A 676 -31.50 0.20 -28.99
N SER A 677 -32.33 0.72 -28.07
CA SER A 677 -33.57 1.44 -28.40
C SER A 677 -33.27 2.73 -29.17
N GLU A 678 -34.30 3.38 -29.72
CA GLU A 678 -34.13 4.67 -30.43
C GLU A 678 -33.42 5.72 -29.53
N GLU A 679 -33.83 5.79 -28.26
CA GLU A 679 -33.20 6.71 -27.30
C GLU A 679 -31.75 6.36 -27.01
N CYS A 680 -31.44 5.07 -26.85
CA CYS A 680 -30.09 4.58 -26.67
C CYS A 680 -29.22 4.87 -27.91
N ARG A 681 -29.75 4.64 -29.13
CA ARG A 681 -29.02 4.96 -30.37
C ARG A 681 -28.73 6.45 -30.47
N CYS A 682 -29.69 7.30 -30.10
CA CYS A 682 -29.45 8.74 -30.06
C CYS A 682 -28.34 9.13 -29.07
N ALA A 683 -28.32 8.49 -27.89
CA ALA A 683 -27.25 8.69 -26.91
C ALA A 683 -25.87 8.21 -27.44
N ILE A 684 -25.83 7.04 -28.10
CA ILE A 684 -24.60 6.51 -28.72
C ILE A 684 -24.07 7.46 -29.82
N PHE A 685 -24.95 7.99 -30.70
CA PHE A 685 -24.57 9.01 -31.66
C PHE A 685 -23.97 10.25 -31.00
N LYS A 686 -24.58 10.75 -29.92
CA LYS A 686 -24.06 11.91 -29.17
C LYS A 686 -22.66 11.65 -28.63
N ILE A 687 -22.41 10.48 -28.07
CA ILE A 687 -21.11 10.10 -27.54
C ILE A 687 -20.05 10.08 -28.63
N HIS A 688 -20.32 9.39 -29.75
CA HIS A 688 -19.35 9.26 -30.84
C HIS A 688 -19.17 10.51 -31.69
N THR A 689 -20.01 11.57 -31.50
CA THR A 689 -19.91 12.84 -32.17
C THR A 689 -19.44 14.00 -31.29
N LYS A 690 -19.26 13.79 -29.99
CA LYS A 690 -18.98 14.84 -28.97
C LYS A 690 -17.80 15.72 -29.33
N ASP A 691 -16.70 15.15 -29.86
CA ASP A 691 -15.45 15.89 -30.17
C ASP A 691 -15.24 16.11 -31.67
N LYS A 692 -16.29 15.95 -32.48
CA LYS A 692 -16.21 16.11 -33.94
C LYS A 692 -16.81 17.45 -34.40
N PRO A 693 -16.25 18.07 -35.44
CA PRO A 693 -16.78 19.33 -35.99
C PRO A 693 -18.12 19.07 -36.73
N MET A 694 -19.20 19.11 -35.95
CA MET A 694 -20.55 18.85 -36.49
C MET A 694 -21.19 20.13 -37.00
N ASP A 695 -22.06 20.02 -38.01
CA ASP A 695 -22.94 21.12 -38.39
C ASP A 695 -24.03 21.30 -37.32
N ARG A 696 -24.30 22.56 -36.94
CA ARG A 696 -25.30 22.91 -35.91
C ARG A 696 -26.73 22.52 -36.25
N ALA A 697 -27.02 22.34 -37.53
CA ALA A 697 -28.35 21.99 -38.04
C ALA A 697 -28.64 20.47 -38.00
N LEU A 698 -27.70 19.64 -37.57
CA LEU A 698 -27.76 18.20 -37.69
C LEU A 698 -28.62 17.60 -36.58
N ASP A 699 -29.73 16.93 -36.95
CA ASP A 699 -30.61 16.24 -36.01
C ASP A 699 -30.23 14.76 -35.84
N LEU A 700 -29.56 14.43 -34.73
CA LEU A 700 -29.15 13.07 -34.43
C LEU A 700 -30.33 12.09 -34.18
N ARG A 701 -31.52 12.61 -33.87
CA ARG A 701 -32.71 11.78 -33.70
C ARG A 701 -33.19 11.19 -35.05
N LYS A 702 -33.04 11.92 -36.14
CA LYS A 702 -33.33 11.43 -37.50
C LYS A 702 -32.51 10.20 -37.82
N PHE A 703 -31.19 10.23 -37.51
CA PHE A 703 -30.29 9.11 -37.75
C PHE A 703 -30.57 7.93 -36.79
N ALA A 704 -30.93 8.22 -35.54
CA ALA A 704 -31.34 7.16 -34.60
C ALA A 704 -32.58 6.38 -35.12
N LYS A 705 -33.52 7.03 -35.82
CA LYS A 705 -34.66 6.36 -36.46
C LYS A 705 -34.23 5.54 -37.69
N LEU A 706 -33.38 6.12 -38.54
CA LEU A 706 -32.90 5.47 -39.76
C LEU A 706 -32.03 4.22 -39.48
N THR A 707 -31.45 4.10 -38.28
CA THR A 707 -30.56 3.02 -37.87
C THR A 707 -31.26 1.97 -37.00
N GLU A 708 -32.55 1.73 -37.20
CA GLU A 708 -33.29 0.69 -36.49
C GLU A 708 -32.69 -0.69 -36.71
N GLY A 709 -32.51 -1.45 -35.62
CA GLY A 709 -31.95 -2.80 -35.65
C GLY A 709 -30.43 -2.89 -35.64
N LEU A 710 -29.71 -1.78 -35.81
CA LEU A 710 -28.24 -1.74 -35.75
C LEU A 710 -27.73 -1.76 -34.31
N THR A 711 -26.49 -2.22 -34.14
CA THR A 711 -25.80 -2.31 -32.86
C THR A 711 -24.99 -1.03 -32.57
N GLY A 712 -24.45 -0.93 -31.33
CA GLY A 712 -23.59 0.20 -30.95
C GLY A 712 -22.30 0.30 -31.79
N ALA A 713 -21.72 -0.85 -32.16
CA ALA A 713 -20.54 -0.93 -33.02
C ALA A 713 -20.84 -0.46 -34.45
N ASP A 714 -22.04 -0.76 -34.98
CA ASP A 714 -22.46 -0.27 -36.30
C ASP A 714 -22.60 1.26 -36.30
N ILE A 715 -23.16 1.84 -35.23
CA ILE A 715 -23.30 3.29 -35.07
C ILE A 715 -21.94 3.96 -34.98
N GLU A 716 -21.00 3.37 -34.24
CA GLU A 716 -19.61 3.86 -34.18
C GLU A 716 -18.96 3.87 -35.58
N LEU A 717 -19.15 2.78 -36.34
CA LEU A 717 -18.65 2.65 -37.71
C LEU A 717 -19.27 3.72 -38.63
N ILE A 718 -20.57 3.99 -38.51
CA ILE A 718 -21.27 5.05 -39.26
C ILE A 718 -20.65 6.42 -38.94
N CYS A 719 -20.43 6.74 -37.67
CA CYS A 719 -19.81 7.99 -37.26
C CYS A 719 -18.36 8.11 -37.74
N LYS A 720 -17.60 7.01 -37.81
CA LYS A 720 -16.24 6.99 -38.40
C LYS A 720 -16.28 7.22 -39.90
N LYS A 721 -17.17 6.52 -40.65
CA LYS A 721 -17.31 6.64 -42.08
C LYS A 721 -17.77 8.07 -42.48
N ALA A 722 -18.74 8.65 -41.78
CA ALA A 722 -19.20 10.00 -41.99
C ALA A 722 -18.09 11.06 -41.81
N ALA A 723 -17.28 10.88 -40.76
CA ALA A 723 -16.11 11.73 -40.51
C ALA A 723 -15.05 11.56 -41.61
N MET A 724 -14.79 10.33 -42.09
CA MET A 724 -13.85 10.08 -43.19
C MET A 724 -14.35 10.63 -44.50
N SER A 725 -15.67 10.58 -44.80
CA SER A 725 -16.27 11.20 -46.00
C SER A 725 -16.08 12.72 -45.99
N ALA A 726 -16.33 13.37 -44.83
CA ALA A 726 -16.11 14.80 -44.65
C ALA A 726 -14.63 15.20 -44.85
N VAL A 727 -13.70 14.39 -44.33
CA VAL A 727 -12.25 14.62 -44.54
C VAL A 727 -11.86 14.47 -46.01
N ARG A 728 -12.40 13.46 -46.72
CA ARG A 728 -12.14 13.29 -48.17
C ARG A 728 -12.63 14.47 -48.97
N GLU A 729 -13.84 14.97 -48.68
CA GLU A 729 -14.40 16.16 -49.35
C GLU A 729 -13.53 17.39 -49.10
N ASN A 730 -13.02 17.55 -47.89
CA ASN A 730 -12.11 18.66 -47.57
C ASN A 730 -10.75 18.56 -48.29
N PHE A 731 -10.18 17.36 -48.46
CA PHE A 731 -8.95 17.20 -49.25
C PHE A 731 -9.13 17.62 -50.71
N VAL A 732 -10.34 17.51 -51.28
CA VAL A 732 -10.64 17.93 -52.63
C VAL A 732 -10.82 19.45 -52.73
N HIS A 733 -11.41 20.08 -51.72
CA HIS A 733 -11.79 21.49 -51.73
C HIS A 733 -10.84 22.42 -50.97
N GLN A 734 -9.85 21.89 -50.23
CA GLN A 734 -8.84 22.65 -49.45
C GLN A 734 -9.42 23.67 -48.46
N ASP A 735 -10.62 23.43 -47.92
CA ASP A 735 -11.25 24.31 -46.94
C ASP A 735 -10.79 23.99 -45.52
N ASN A 736 -10.17 24.96 -44.84
CA ASN A 736 -9.69 24.79 -43.46
C ASN A 736 -10.79 24.66 -42.40
N ASN A 737 -12.08 24.74 -42.75
CA ASN A 737 -13.21 24.78 -41.84
C ASN A 737 -14.29 23.77 -42.22
N PHE A 738 -13.89 22.48 -42.34
CA PHE A 738 -14.83 21.42 -42.71
C PHE A 738 -15.76 21.04 -41.57
N LYS A 739 -17.02 20.73 -41.89
CA LYS A 739 -18.01 20.22 -40.93
C LYS A 739 -18.64 18.96 -41.47
N ILE A 740 -18.96 18.05 -40.51
CA ILE A 740 -19.71 16.85 -40.86
C ILE A 740 -21.17 17.22 -41.04
N THR A 741 -21.69 16.96 -42.23
CA THR A 741 -23.07 17.31 -42.66
C THR A 741 -23.97 16.08 -42.70
N GLU A 742 -25.26 16.31 -42.86
CA GLU A 742 -26.26 15.23 -43.00
C GLU A 742 -25.98 14.30 -44.17
N LYS A 743 -25.49 14.82 -45.27
CA LYS A 743 -25.12 14.04 -46.47
C LYS A 743 -24.06 12.98 -46.17
N HIS A 744 -23.05 13.29 -45.37
CA HIS A 744 -22.01 12.35 -45.00
C HIS A 744 -22.53 11.18 -44.14
N PHE A 745 -23.53 11.47 -43.28
CA PHE A 745 -24.19 10.41 -42.51
C PHE A 745 -25.09 9.54 -43.39
N GLU A 746 -25.85 10.10 -44.33
CA GLU A 746 -26.66 9.33 -45.24
C GLU A 746 -25.82 8.42 -46.15
N GLU A 747 -24.68 8.93 -46.65
CA GLU A 747 -23.71 8.14 -47.40
C GLU A 747 -23.11 6.98 -46.57
N ALA A 748 -22.89 7.22 -45.28
CA ALA A 748 -22.33 6.23 -44.38
C ALA A 748 -23.35 5.14 -43.96
N ILE A 749 -24.65 5.50 -43.88
CA ILE A 749 -25.74 4.61 -43.45
C ILE A 749 -26.16 3.65 -44.57
N ASN A 750 -26.27 4.15 -45.85
CA ASN A 750 -26.77 3.41 -46.97
C ASN A 750 -26.09 2.04 -47.20
N PRO A 751 -24.75 1.90 -47.18
CA PRO A 751 -24.08 0.64 -47.38
C PRO A 751 -24.14 -0.37 -46.19
N ILE A 752 -24.65 0.05 -45.05
CA ILE A 752 -24.76 -0.78 -43.84
C ILE A 752 -26.18 -1.31 -43.69
N ARG A 753 -27.16 -0.64 -44.32
CA ARG A 753 -28.57 -1.03 -44.29
C ARG A 753 -28.93 -2.08 -45.38
N ASN A 754 -28.13 -2.15 -46.44
CA ASN A 754 -28.21 -3.18 -47.48
C ASN A 754 -27.30 -4.40 -47.12
#